data_f9252e67cebb810fc89cb8a026a459a1
#
_entry.id   f9252e67cebb810fc89cb8a026a459a1
#
_cell.length_a   1.000
_cell.length_b   1.000
_cell.length_c   1.000
_cell.angle_alpha   90.00
_cell.angle_beta   90.00
_cell.angle_gamma   90.00
#
_symmetry.space_group_name_H-M   'P 1'
#
loop_
_entity.id
_entity.type
_entity.pdbx_description
1 polymer ?
#
loop_
_entity_poly.entity_id
_entity_poly.type
_entity_poly.pdbx_seq_one_letter_code
_entity_poly.pdbx_strand_id
1 'polypeptide(L)'
;MLLSRNLDDQRFEDIVREAVGRLPWLCPVWTDHNSHDPGITILELMAWFKETQQFEMNYVGPETARKLLELAHVRLRPEQAAECALFIPEDAPGRAKYARLETPEGVVFELAEEIPHRRCSIRRVLIARPGGKETVDVTGMIYDDSVFRPFEFGGARGSRLLLDLSAKPEETLRIWFQIEEPEGAKRNEPDADTEMPRTLIWEMPGVGAVEPLEDETLALSRSGYVTLPSPRPWRAEADGSYRLTLRQAEAGCEEWVRVNSLSVSRYRAVQTESRARSYRFTVTPEWKSTVPVRSAQAAGAETAVFLRTKQGWEQQSDYTLQREADGLRVTLKTGSAAADGAENLMIACLDPVRLHDLLFDATGRPGESFRLNLGGKKVLTEHLTLMCQTLCQDGRVRPALWHCVDDLSVYGPRDRVFVYDRRRETLTVGDGAHGALIVPGAGAVMVVEELMSLCGEGNIPANARLCFTEDGRQADNAEAHGGREAETLSEGRGRLLRRLKETRKCAAARDYEFHALRTPGLRVAGARAIPDYDVRRKHQKTPACVSVAVLPAGDEETPVPDARFLAAVSRQLERCRSICIRTEAIPVRYAEMAVSVRLWAEKGFRQERVEEALRAFFAPRGERIGALADRDALTAALQKLPGVLQIEKLELRGLDQNSYQTAAGDLTVMPDTILHLARVSVSLSKDRR
;
A
#
# COMPACT_ATOMS: atom_id res chain seq x y z
N MET A 1 -14.04 -20.94 -13.81
CA MET A 1 -13.28 -22.18 -13.98
C MET A 1 -12.79 -22.24 -15.40
N LEU A 2 -11.50 -22.03 -15.69
CA LEU A 2 -10.96 -22.40 -16.97
C LEU A 2 -10.99 -23.92 -16.98
N LEU A 3 -11.86 -24.47 -17.79
CA LEU A 3 -11.82 -25.89 -18.13
C LEU A 3 -10.37 -26.17 -18.57
N SER A 4 -9.66 -27.03 -17.86
CA SER A 4 -8.47 -27.65 -18.41
C SER A 4 -8.97 -28.41 -19.62
N ARG A 5 -8.75 -27.83 -20.81
CA ARG A 5 -8.97 -28.62 -22.03
C ARG A 5 -7.96 -29.74 -22.00
N ASN A 6 -8.42 -30.97 -21.93
CA ASN A 6 -7.57 -32.09 -22.20
C ASN A 6 -7.01 -31.89 -23.61
N LEU A 7 -5.72 -32.02 -23.74
CA LEU A 7 -5.05 -31.95 -25.04
C LEU A 7 -5.42 -33.16 -25.91
N ASP A 8 -5.71 -34.25 -25.24
CA ASP A 8 -6.20 -35.50 -25.83
C ASP A 8 -7.24 -36.08 -24.86
N ASP A 9 -8.45 -36.35 -25.32
CA ASP A 9 -9.61 -36.77 -24.52
C ASP A 9 -10.11 -38.18 -24.86
N GLN A 10 -9.33 -38.94 -25.67
CA GLN A 10 -9.67 -40.31 -25.99
C GLN A 10 -9.63 -41.20 -24.74
N ARG A 11 -10.71 -41.94 -24.53
CA ARG A 11 -10.74 -42.95 -23.47
C ARG A 11 -10.26 -44.32 -23.96
N PHE A 12 -9.93 -45.19 -23.06
CA PHE A 12 -9.51 -46.54 -23.34
C PHE A 12 -10.39 -47.25 -24.38
N GLU A 13 -11.71 -47.22 -24.13
CA GLU A 13 -12.68 -47.85 -25.03
C GLU A 13 -12.69 -47.25 -26.44
N ASP A 14 -12.47 -45.95 -26.59
CA ASP A 14 -12.40 -45.27 -27.91
C ASP A 14 -11.14 -45.64 -28.64
N ILE A 15 -10.02 -45.73 -27.90
CA ILE A 15 -8.71 -46.15 -28.46
C ILE A 15 -8.78 -47.59 -28.94
N VAL A 16 -9.33 -48.50 -28.14
CA VAL A 16 -9.50 -49.92 -28.49
C VAL A 16 -10.43 -50.05 -29.70
N ARG A 17 -11.59 -49.36 -29.71
CA ARG A 17 -12.54 -49.37 -30.79
C ARG A 17 -11.93 -48.89 -32.12
N GLU A 18 -11.19 -47.78 -32.05
CA GLU A 18 -10.51 -47.26 -33.24
C GLU A 18 -9.43 -48.23 -33.73
N ALA A 19 -8.64 -48.77 -32.84
CA ALA A 19 -7.58 -49.70 -33.19
C ALA A 19 -8.14 -51.01 -33.83
N VAL A 20 -9.13 -51.63 -33.19
CA VAL A 20 -9.79 -52.83 -33.70
C VAL A 20 -10.48 -52.53 -35.06
N GLY A 21 -11.11 -51.37 -35.23
CA GLY A 21 -11.72 -50.95 -36.47
C GLY A 21 -10.74 -50.79 -37.66
N ARG A 22 -9.45 -50.59 -37.37
CA ARG A 22 -8.39 -50.47 -38.37
C ARG A 22 -7.75 -51.82 -38.74
N LEU A 23 -7.89 -52.87 -37.91
CA LEU A 23 -7.28 -54.18 -38.15
C LEU A 23 -7.63 -54.81 -39.49
N PRO A 24 -8.88 -54.80 -39.99
CA PRO A 24 -9.20 -55.38 -41.28
C PRO A 24 -8.45 -54.76 -42.48
N TRP A 25 -8.05 -53.53 -42.35
CA TRP A 25 -7.28 -52.78 -43.36
C TRP A 25 -5.79 -52.97 -43.24
N LEU A 26 -5.29 -53.03 -41.98
CA LEU A 26 -3.85 -53.14 -41.71
C LEU A 26 -3.32 -54.58 -41.74
N CYS A 27 -4.15 -55.51 -41.28
CA CYS A 27 -3.80 -56.94 -41.20
C CYS A 27 -4.99 -57.84 -41.61
N PRO A 28 -5.35 -57.94 -42.90
CA PRO A 28 -6.51 -58.70 -43.38
C PRO A 28 -6.52 -60.18 -43.03
N VAL A 29 -5.34 -60.72 -42.71
CA VAL A 29 -5.13 -62.13 -42.33
C VAL A 29 -5.57 -62.41 -40.89
N TRP A 30 -5.65 -61.36 -40.04
CA TRP A 30 -6.10 -61.46 -38.64
C TRP A 30 -7.60 -61.24 -38.59
N THR A 31 -8.32 -62.35 -38.47
CA THR A 31 -9.81 -62.39 -38.55
C THR A 31 -10.51 -62.56 -37.23
N ASP A 32 -9.79 -62.98 -36.17
CA ASP A 32 -10.36 -63.11 -34.82
C ASP A 32 -10.09 -61.84 -34.02
N HIS A 33 -11.14 -61.04 -33.78
CA HIS A 33 -11.08 -59.79 -33.01
C HIS A 33 -11.79 -59.90 -31.65
N ASN A 34 -11.93 -61.16 -31.12
CA ASN A 34 -12.56 -61.35 -29.82
C ASN A 34 -11.60 -60.97 -28.68
N SER A 35 -12.19 -60.59 -27.57
CA SER A 35 -11.46 -60.18 -26.35
C SER A 35 -10.53 -61.28 -25.77
N HIS A 36 -10.69 -62.52 -26.21
CA HIS A 36 -9.85 -63.65 -25.80
C HIS A 36 -8.64 -63.88 -26.73
N ASP A 37 -8.58 -63.15 -27.84
CA ASP A 37 -7.40 -63.22 -28.73
C ASP A 37 -6.21 -62.54 -28.10
N PRO A 38 -5.02 -63.21 -28.04
CA PRO A 38 -3.82 -62.64 -27.42
C PRO A 38 -3.40 -61.30 -28.06
N GLY A 39 -3.65 -61.13 -29.37
CA GLY A 39 -3.36 -59.88 -30.08
C GLY A 39 -4.27 -58.74 -29.63
N ILE A 40 -5.55 -59.00 -29.41
CA ILE A 40 -6.48 -58.00 -28.86
C ILE A 40 -6.09 -57.64 -27.42
N THR A 41 -5.69 -58.61 -26.59
CA THR A 41 -5.23 -58.33 -25.25
C THR A 41 -3.97 -57.43 -25.24
N ILE A 42 -3.04 -57.62 -26.18
CA ILE A 42 -1.88 -56.72 -26.36
C ILE A 42 -2.32 -55.31 -26.79
N LEU A 43 -3.32 -55.23 -27.69
CA LEU A 43 -3.86 -53.99 -28.18
C LEU A 43 -4.56 -53.19 -27.06
N GLU A 44 -5.31 -53.89 -26.23
CA GLU A 44 -5.92 -53.32 -24.99
C GLU A 44 -4.86 -52.84 -24.01
N LEU A 45 -3.78 -53.57 -23.79
CA LEU A 45 -2.67 -53.13 -22.98
C LEU A 45 -2.03 -51.85 -23.53
N MET A 46 -1.81 -51.76 -24.85
CA MET A 46 -1.30 -50.56 -25.47
C MET A 46 -2.27 -49.37 -25.41
N ALA A 47 -3.57 -49.63 -25.50
CA ALA A 47 -4.59 -48.61 -25.30
C ALA A 47 -4.59 -48.06 -23.86
N TRP A 48 -4.43 -48.95 -22.87
CA TRP A 48 -4.31 -48.54 -21.47
C TRP A 48 -3.03 -47.70 -21.23
N PHE A 49 -1.89 -48.11 -21.81
CA PHE A 49 -0.68 -47.29 -21.74
C PHE A 49 -0.86 -45.93 -22.38
N LYS A 50 -1.52 -45.83 -23.53
CA LYS A 50 -1.82 -44.55 -24.19
C LYS A 50 -2.68 -43.68 -23.30
N GLU A 51 -3.78 -44.21 -22.73
CA GLU A 51 -4.65 -43.46 -21.82
C GLU A 51 -3.90 -42.96 -20.58
N THR A 52 -3.03 -43.83 -19.99
CA THR A 52 -2.18 -43.44 -18.85
C THR A 52 -1.22 -42.31 -19.22
N GLN A 53 -0.56 -42.38 -20.40
CA GLN A 53 0.30 -41.30 -20.88
C GLN A 53 -0.47 -39.99 -21.12
N GLN A 54 -1.68 -40.08 -21.69
CA GLN A 54 -2.53 -38.91 -21.88
C GLN A 54 -2.92 -38.28 -20.54
N PHE A 55 -3.27 -39.07 -19.55
CA PHE A 55 -3.55 -38.59 -18.20
C PHE A 55 -2.34 -37.85 -17.60
N GLU A 56 -1.12 -38.41 -17.69
CA GLU A 56 0.09 -37.76 -17.21
C GLU A 56 0.39 -36.46 -17.99
N MET A 57 0.21 -36.45 -19.31
CA MET A 57 0.41 -35.25 -20.14
C MET A 57 -0.60 -34.13 -19.80
N ASN A 58 -1.83 -34.48 -19.44
CA ASN A 58 -2.87 -33.56 -19.07
C ASN A 58 -2.77 -33.11 -17.59
N TYR A 59 -2.01 -33.86 -16.77
CA TYR A 59 -1.84 -33.55 -15.36
C TYR A 59 -0.82 -32.44 -15.16
N VAL A 60 -1.33 -31.26 -14.81
CA VAL A 60 -0.49 -30.14 -14.40
C VAL A 60 -0.37 -30.16 -12.87
N GLY A 61 0.73 -30.70 -12.37
CA GLY A 61 1.01 -30.72 -10.94
C GLY A 61 1.17 -29.32 -10.35
N PRO A 62 1.06 -29.18 -9.02
CA PRO A 62 1.14 -27.86 -8.35
C PRO A 62 2.43 -27.10 -8.65
N GLU A 63 3.57 -27.81 -8.77
CA GLU A 63 4.86 -27.19 -9.10
C GLU A 63 4.89 -26.64 -10.52
N THR A 64 4.38 -27.42 -11.49
CA THR A 64 4.29 -26.97 -12.88
C THR A 64 3.34 -25.77 -13.00
N ALA A 65 2.19 -25.81 -12.30
CA ALA A 65 1.26 -24.71 -12.28
C ALA A 65 1.88 -23.42 -11.72
N ARG A 66 2.72 -23.52 -10.68
CA ARG A 66 3.45 -22.38 -10.11
C ARG A 66 4.46 -21.82 -11.12
N LYS A 67 5.30 -22.67 -11.72
CA LYS A 67 6.26 -22.25 -12.75
C LYS A 67 5.58 -21.56 -13.93
N LEU A 68 4.40 -22.04 -14.33
CA LEU A 68 3.60 -21.38 -15.36
C LEU A 68 3.11 -20.01 -14.92
N LEU A 69 2.71 -19.83 -13.65
CA LEU A 69 2.36 -18.50 -13.11
C LEU A 69 3.58 -17.56 -13.08
N GLU A 70 4.74 -18.06 -12.66
CA GLU A 70 5.99 -17.31 -12.65
C GLU A 70 6.43 -16.88 -14.05
N LEU A 71 6.32 -17.76 -15.06
CA LEU A 71 6.54 -17.41 -16.47
C LEU A 71 5.58 -16.31 -16.96
N ALA A 72 4.37 -16.26 -16.41
CA ALA A 72 3.43 -15.20 -16.68
C ALA A 72 3.66 -13.93 -15.81
N HIS A 73 4.80 -13.85 -15.11
CA HIS A 73 5.14 -12.79 -14.14
C HIS A 73 4.09 -12.62 -13.02
N VAL A 74 3.50 -13.72 -12.57
CA VAL A 74 2.59 -13.75 -11.44
C VAL A 74 3.22 -14.60 -10.33
N ARG A 75 3.84 -13.94 -9.36
CA ARG A 75 4.30 -14.58 -8.12
C ARG A 75 3.14 -14.63 -7.14
N LEU A 76 3.02 -15.74 -6.42
CA LEU A 76 2.03 -15.85 -5.34
C LEU A 76 2.37 -14.86 -4.23
N ARG A 77 1.36 -14.16 -3.74
CA ARG A 77 1.53 -13.23 -2.63
C ARG A 77 1.87 -14.03 -1.37
N PRO A 78 2.88 -13.60 -0.60
CA PRO A 78 3.21 -14.23 0.66
C PRO A 78 2.13 -13.96 1.71
N GLU A 79 2.21 -14.71 2.80
CA GLU A 79 1.54 -14.37 4.04
C GLU A 79 1.97 -12.97 4.51
N GLN A 80 1.09 -12.29 5.19
CA GLN A 80 1.34 -10.99 5.76
C GLN A 80 0.84 -10.99 7.21
N ALA A 81 1.65 -10.44 8.12
CA ALA A 81 1.26 -10.24 9.48
C ALA A 81 0.24 -9.09 9.61
N ALA A 82 -0.64 -9.18 10.59
CA ALA A 82 -1.50 -8.06 10.93
C ALA A 82 -0.70 -6.97 11.64
N GLU A 83 -1.07 -5.73 11.40
CA GLU A 83 -0.48 -4.56 12.05
C GLU A 83 -1.57 -3.76 12.76
N CYS A 84 -1.25 -3.22 13.92
CA CYS A 84 -2.11 -2.27 14.62
C CYS A 84 -1.31 -1.08 15.15
N ALA A 85 -1.98 0.04 15.32
CA ALA A 85 -1.44 1.17 16.04
C ALA A 85 -1.85 1.08 17.51
N LEU A 86 -0.88 1.30 18.42
CA LEU A 86 -1.08 1.36 19.85
C LEU A 86 -1.06 2.81 20.32
N PHE A 87 -1.98 3.15 21.21
CA PHE A 87 -1.99 4.42 21.92
C PHE A 87 -1.33 4.24 23.26
N ILE A 88 -0.20 4.87 23.49
CA ILE A 88 0.58 4.74 24.73
C ILE A 88 0.53 6.08 25.47
N PRO A 89 -0.05 6.13 26.68
CA PRO A 89 -0.08 7.33 27.51
C PRO A 89 1.32 7.85 27.82
N GLU A 90 1.46 9.16 28.05
CA GLU A 90 2.76 9.80 28.31
C GLU A 90 3.47 9.28 29.55
N ASP A 91 2.72 8.94 30.59
CA ASP A 91 3.20 8.43 31.88
C ASP A 91 3.55 6.94 31.86
N ALA A 92 3.23 6.23 30.77
CA ALA A 92 3.60 4.82 30.63
C ALA A 92 5.12 4.67 30.52
N PRO A 93 5.73 3.59 31.01
CA PRO A 93 7.16 3.36 30.86
C PRO A 93 7.55 3.20 29.38
N GLY A 94 8.80 3.55 29.05
CA GLY A 94 9.38 3.24 27.75
C GLY A 94 9.47 1.74 27.52
N ARG A 95 9.46 1.31 26.25
CA ARG A 95 9.55 -0.08 25.84
C ARG A 95 10.55 -0.25 24.71
N ALA A 96 11.31 -1.33 24.73
CA ALA A 96 12.18 -1.66 23.61
C ALA A 96 11.39 -2.11 22.38
N LYS A 97 11.98 -1.98 21.21
CA LYS A 97 11.55 -2.71 20.00
C LYS A 97 11.44 -4.21 20.34
N TYR A 98 10.48 -4.88 19.75
CA TYR A 98 10.12 -6.29 19.99
C TYR A 98 9.50 -6.58 21.38
N ALA A 99 9.17 -5.59 22.21
CA ALA A 99 8.40 -5.85 23.42
C ALA A 99 7.07 -6.53 23.06
N ARG A 100 6.77 -7.62 23.78
CA ARG A 100 5.65 -8.49 23.45
C ARG A 100 4.37 -8.03 24.13
N LEU A 101 3.29 -8.05 23.34
CA LEU A 101 1.93 -7.84 23.81
C LEU A 101 1.09 -9.08 23.49
N GLU A 102 0.08 -9.35 24.30
CA GLU A 102 -0.78 -10.49 24.14
C GLU A 102 -2.23 -10.12 24.44
N THR A 103 -3.17 -10.62 23.65
CA THR A 103 -4.60 -10.53 23.95
C THR A 103 -5.01 -11.63 24.94
N PRO A 104 -6.16 -11.52 25.63
CA PRO A 104 -6.68 -12.60 26.48
C PRO A 104 -6.88 -13.94 25.77
N GLU A 105 -7.09 -13.90 24.45
CA GLU A 105 -7.23 -15.07 23.58
C GLU A 105 -5.89 -15.68 23.15
N GLY A 106 -4.76 -15.07 23.54
CA GLY A 106 -3.42 -15.56 23.22
C GLY A 106 -2.86 -15.08 21.87
N VAL A 107 -3.46 -14.05 21.25
CA VAL A 107 -2.90 -13.46 20.03
C VAL A 107 -1.73 -12.55 20.40
N VAL A 108 -0.57 -12.82 19.81
CA VAL A 108 0.70 -12.17 20.12
C VAL A 108 1.02 -11.07 19.12
N PHE A 109 1.45 -9.92 19.65
CA PHE A 109 2.03 -8.83 18.88
C PHE A 109 3.40 -8.44 19.44
N GLU A 110 4.27 -7.90 18.61
CA GLU A 110 5.54 -7.30 19.03
C GLU A 110 5.61 -5.86 18.53
N LEU A 111 6.24 -4.98 19.35
CA LEU A 111 6.48 -3.61 18.94
C LEU A 111 7.45 -3.57 17.76
N ALA A 112 7.05 -2.89 16.68
CA ALA A 112 7.90 -2.67 15.52
C ALA A 112 9.01 -1.62 15.77
N GLU A 113 8.84 -0.81 16.82
CA GLU A 113 9.71 0.32 17.16
C GLU A 113 9.86 0.48 18.67
N GLU A 114 10.86 1.23 19.09
CA GLU A 114 11.06 1.55 20.52
C GLU A 114 10.07 2.63 20.97
N ILE A 115 9.49 2.45 22.16
CA ILE A 115 8.75 3.49 22.89
C ILE A 115 9.72 4.19 23.81
N PRO A 116 10.14 5.43 23.56
CA PRO A 116 11.13 6.13 24.37
C PRO A 116 10.59 6.46 25.76
N HIS A 117 11.47 6.55 26.75
CA HIS A 117 11.10 6.95 28.13
C HIS A 117 10.69 8.42 28.23
N ARG A 118 11.36 9.28 27.47
CA ARG A 118 11.00 10.69 27.38
C ARG A 118 10.29 10.91 26.07
N ARG A 119 9.00 11.18 26.16
CA ARG A 119 8.16 11.42 25.00
C ARG A 119 7.78 12.90 24.95
N CYS A 120 7.57 13.39 23.76
CA CYS A 120 6.88 14.65 23.57
C CYS A 120 5.38 14.39 23.38
N SER A 121 4.58 15.30 23.85
CA SER A 121 3.15 15.37 23.54
C SER A 121 2.83 16.61 22.77
N ILE A 122 1.67 16.62 22.18
CA ILE A 122 1.12 17.80 21.54
C ILE A 122 0.39 18.62 22.61
N ARG A 123 0.90 19.80 22.90
CA ARG A 123 0.26 20.75 23.82
C ARG A 123 -0.86 21.53 23.14
N ARG A 124 -0.60 22.00 21.93
CA ARG A 124 -1.55 22.82 21.16
C ARG A 124 -1.43 22.51 19.68
N VAL A 125 -2.57 22.55 19.03
CA VAL A 125 -2.69 22.52 17.57
C VAL A 125 -3.42 23.79 17.14
N LEU A 126 -2.71 24.64 16.40
CA LEU A 126 -3.23 25.95 16.00
C LEU A 126 -3.22 26.05 14.48
N ILE A 127 -4.25 26.68 13.93
CA ILE A 127 -4.28 27.05 12.52
C ILE A 127 -4.10 28.57 12.43
N ALA A 128 -2.95 28.99 11.91
CA ALA A 128 -2.71 30.40 11.60
C ALA A 128 -3.35 30.73 10.27
N ARG A 129 -4.32 31.66 10.26
CA ARG A 129 -5.01 32.11 9.05
C ARG A 129 -4.12 32.95 8.14
N PRO A 130 -4.50 33.12 6.85
CA PRO A 130 -3.76 33.93 5.90
C PRO A 130 -3.47 35.33 6.45
N GLY A 131 -2.19 35.75 6.37
CA GLY A 131 -1.75 37.04 6.91
C GLY A 131 -1.29 37.01 8.38
N GLY A 132 -1.38 35.87 9.08
CA GLY A 132 -0.73 35.61 10.38
C GLY A 132 -1.27 36.35 11.58
N LYS A 133 -2.40 37.07 11.46
CA LYS A 133 -2.98 37.86 12.56
C LYS A 133 -3.97 37.12 13.45
N GLU A 134 -4.58 36.07 12.93
CA GLU A 134 -5.54 35.24 13.65
C GLU A 134 -5.08 33.80 13.68
N THR A 135 -5.12 33.20 14.88
CA THR A 135 -4.90 31.78 15.08
C THR A 135 -6.16 31.15 15.65
N VAL A 136 -6.56 30.01 15.12
CA VAL A 136 -7.68 29.22 15.62
C VAL A 136 -7.09 28.02 16.36
N ASP A 137 -7.50 27.83 17.62
CA ASP A 137 -7.09 26.67 18.40
C ASP A 137 -8.03 25.49 18.07
N VAL A 138 -7.46 24.44 17.56
CA VAL A 138 -8.14 23.17 17.20
C VAL A 138 -7.67 22.00 18.04
N THR A 139 -6.99 22.29 19.17
CA THR A 139 -6.44 21.25 20.05
C THR A 139 -7.48 20.26 20.54
N GLY A 140 -8.70 20.71 20.86
CA GLY A 140 -9.79 19.82 21.26
C GLY A 140 -10.22 18.85 20.14
N MET A 141 -10.16 19.29 18.91
CA MET A 141 -10.65 18.54 17.75
C MET A 141 -9.83 17.27 17.46
N ILE A 142 -8.57 17.19 17.90
CA ILE A 142 -7.75 15.99 17.71
C ILE A 142 -8.12 14.83 18.64
N TYR A 143 -8.96 15.07 19.65
CA TYR A 143 -9.38 14.09 20.66
C TYR A 143 -10.85 13.68 20.54
N ASP A 144 -11.67 14.44 19.83
CA ASP A 144 -13.12 14.22 19.72
C ASP A 144 -13.58 13.77 18.32
N ASP A 145 -12.62 13.31 17.51
CA ASP A 145 -12.84 12.89 16.12
C ASP A 145 -13.46 13.96 15.22
N SER A 146 -13.34 15.22 15.58
CA SER A 146 -13.82 16.35 14.77
C SER A 146 -12.84 16.66 13.65
N VAL A 147 -13.39 16.88 12.45
CA VAL A 147 -12.58 17.14 11.25
C VAL A 147 -12.25 18.62 11.14
N PHE A 148 -10.98 18.94 10.95
CA PHE A 148 -10.54 20.31 10.66
C PHE A 148 -9.70 20.37 9.37
N ARG A 149 -9.66 21.56 8.75
CA ARG A 149 -8.92 21.84 7.52
C ARG A 149 -7.70 22.72 7.84
N PRO A 150 -6.48 22.19 7.83
CA PRO A 150 -5.29 22.97 8.17
C PRO A 150 -4.91 24.00 7.11
N PHE A 151 -5.33 23.80 5.85
CA PHE A 151 -4.98 24.67 4.72
C PHE A 151 -6.23 25.15 4.02
N GLU A 152 -6.64 26.38 4.28
CA GLU A 152 -7.75 27.02 3.55
C GLU A 152 -7.28 27.65 2.23
N PHE A 153 -6.03 28.12 2.20
CA PHE A 153 -5.41 28.70 1.01
C PHE A 153 -3.94 28.28 0.97
N GLY A 154 -3.47 27.80 -0.17
CA GLY A 154 -2.07 27.44 -0.36
C GLY A 154 -1.14 28.64 -0.60
N GLY A 155 0.17 28.39 -0.65
CA GLY A 155 1.20 29.36 -0.93
C GLY A 155 1.74 30.11 0.29
N ALA A 156 2.60 31.11 0.06
CA ALA A 156 3.28 31.85 1.12
C ALA A 156 2.32 32.65 2.04
N ARG A 157 1.15 32.96 1.55
CA ARG A 157 0.08 33.67 2.27
C ARG A 157 -1.04 32.76 2.76
N GLY A 158 -0.92 31.43 2.54
CA GLY A 158 -1.91 30.44 2.96
C GLY A 158 -1.91 30.21 4.47
N SER A 159 -2.88 29.44 4.93
CA SER A 159 -2.96 28.97 6.30
C SER A 159 -1.77 28.08 6.64
N ARG A 160 -1.41 28.04 7.92
CA ARG A 160 -0.33 27.21 8.45
C ARG A 160 -0.84 26.41 9.63
N LEU A 161 -0.49 25.14 9.70
CA LEU A 161 -0.68 24.31 10.87
C LEU A 161 0.52 24.46 11.80
N LEU A 162 0.25 24.81 13.04
CA LEU A 162 1.25 24.98 14.08
C LEU A 162 1.04 23.89 15.12
N LEU A 163 2.07 23.09 15.39
CA LEU A 163 2.07 22.06 16.42
C LEU A 163 3.05 22.46 17.51
N ASP A 164 2.56 22.69 18.72
CA ASP A 164 3.38 23.01 19.89
C ASP A 164 3.58 21.73 20.71
N LEU A 165 4.82 21.26 20.77
CA LEU A 165 5.22 20.04 21.47
C LEU A 165 5.70 20.36 22.89
N SER A 166 5.45 19.44 23.83
CA SER A 166 5.83 19.57 25.25
C SER A 166 7.33 19.53 25.48
N ALA A 167 8.06 18.79 24.65
CA ALA A 167 9.49 18.60 24.72
C ALA A 167 10.07 18.39 23.32
N LYS A 168 11.40 18.57 23.21
CA LYS A 168 12.13 18.23 22.00
C LYS A 168 12.33 16.71 21.92
N PRO A 169 11.98 16.06 20.79
CA PRO A 169 12.31 14.66 20.55
C PRO A 169 13.83 14.44 20.50
N GLU A 170 14.30 13.28 20.94
CA GLU A 170 15.76 13.00 21.03
C GLU A 170 16.41 12.87 19.65
N GLU A 171 15.86 12.05 18.76
CA GLU A 171 16.43 11.77 17.43
C GLU A 171 15.46 12.11 16.29
N THR A 172 14.24 11.59 16.36
CA THR A 172 13.21 11.77 15.34
C THR A 172 11.88 12.13 15.97
N LEU A 173 11.07 12.85 15.22
CA LEU A 173 9.68 13.13 15.53
C LEU A 173 8.79 12.35 14.59
N ARG A 174 8.01 11.43 15.10
CA ARG A 174 7.05 10.67 14.34
C ARG A 174 5.64 11.12 14.67
N ILE A 175 4.90 11.55 13.66
CA ILE A 175 3.55 12.09 13.80
C ILE A 175 2.60 11.22 12.98
N TRP A 176 1.57 10.69 13.60
CA TRP A 176 0.46 10.06 12.90
C TRP A 176 -0.56 11.11 12.51
N PHE A 177 -1.00 11.07 11.26
CA PHE A 177 -2.13 11.84 10.74
C PHE A 177 -3.26 10.89 10.36
N GLN A 178 -4.42 11.09 10.96
CA GLN A 178 -5.68 10.47 10.54
C GLN A 178 -6.33 11.41 9.54
N ILE A 179 -6.33 11.04 8.28
CA ILE A 179 -6.93 11.82 7.21
C ILE A 179 -8.31 11.26 6.91
N GLU A 180 -9.32 12.12 6.92
CA GLU A 180 -10.63 11.75 6.44
C GLU A 180 -10.64 11.80 4.91
N GLU A 181 -10.84 10.65 4.29
CA GLU A 181 -11.04 10.60 2.86
C GLU A 181 -12.50 10.92 2.54
N PRO A 182 -12.77 11.90 1.66
CA PRO A 182 -14.15 12.22 1.27
C PRO A 182 -14.83 11.02 0.63
N GLU A 183 -16.15 10.92 0.74
CA GLU A 183 -16.94 9.88 0.09
C GLU A 183 -16.77 9.93 -1.45
N GLY A 184 -16.79 8.77 -2.09
CA GLY A 184 -16.69 8.67 -3.55
C GLY A 184 -15.56 7.79 -4.07
N ALA A 185 -14.80 8.28 -5.04
CA ALA A 185 -13.73 7.50 -5.65
C ALA A 185 -12.60 7.21 -4.66
N LYS A 186 -12.18 5.96 -4.56
CA LYS A 186 -11.01 5.57 -3.74
C LYS A 186 -9.73 6.06 -4.40
N ARG A 187 -8.74 6.39 -3.56
CA ARG A 187 -7.39 6.69 -4.04
C ARG A 187 -6.76 5.43 -4.61
N ASN A 188 -6.17 5.57 -5.78
CA ASN A 188 -5.38 4.49 -6.35
C ASN A 188 -4.07 4.34 -5.58
N GLU A 189 -3.61 3.11 -5.41
CA GLU A 189 -2.32 2.86 -4.78
C GLU A 189 -1.19 3.55 -5.56
N PRO A 190 -0.25 4.22 -4.87
CA PRO A 190 0.89 4.83 -5.51
C PRO A 190 1.85 3.76 -6.05
N ASP A 191 2.55 4.09 -7.12
CA ASP A 191 3.68 3.33 -7.64
C ASP A 191 5.00 4.08 -7.39
N ALA A 192 6.12 3.47 -7.78
CA ALA A 192 7.45 4.05 -7.59
C ALA A 192 7.65 5.41 -8.28
N ASP A 193 6.86 5.70 -9.30
CA ASP A 193 6.94 6.95 -10.09
C ASP A 193 5.85 7.96 -9.73
N THR A 194 5.10 7.70 -8.66
CA THR A 194 4.02 8.60 -8.21
C THR A 194 4.62 9.86 -7.61
N GLU A 195 4.32 11.01 -8.21
CA GLU A 195 4.66 12.30 -7.63
C GLU A 195 3.73 12.67 -6.49
N MET A 196 4.27 13.35 -5.47
CA MET A 196 3.47 13.86 -4.37
C MET A 196 2.42 14.85 -4.90
N PRO A 197 1.13 14.68 -4.53
CA PRO A 197 0.04 15.49 -5.07
C PRO A 197 0.15 16.96 -4.66
N ARG A 198 0.88 17.27 -3.59
CA ARG A 198 1.15 18.63 -3.11
C ARG A 198 2.54 18.72 -2.50
N THR A 199 3.09 19.94 -2.42
CA THR A 199 4.34 20.21 -1.71
C THR A 199 4.02 20.76 -0.33
N LEU A 200 4.39 20.00 0.71
CA LEU A 200 4.33 20.44 2.10
C LEU A 200 5.73 20.89 2.55
N ILE A 201 5.76 21.97 3.29
CA ILE A 201 7.00 22.53 3.86
C ILE A 201 6.88 22.50 5.37
N TRP A 202 7.79 21.77 6.00
CA TRP A 202 7.95 21.67 7.44
C TRP A 202 8.99 22.68 7.90
N GLU A 203 8.69 23.48 8.88
CA GLU A 203 9.58 24.53 9.40
C GLU A 203 9.75 24.41 10.91
N MET A 204 10.99 24.52 11.36
CA MET A 204 11.35 24.49 12.80
C MET A 204 12.11 25.75 13.19
N PRO A 205 11.78 26.43 14.32
CA PRO A 205 12.48 27.61 14.79
C PRO A 205 13.96 27.35 15.00
N GLY A 206 14.81 28.19 14.41
CA GLY A 206 16.26 28.09 14.48
C GLY A 206 16.89 27.13 13.47
N VAL A 207 16.09 26.34 12.75
CA VAL A 207 16.54 25.39 11.72
C VAL A 207 16.13 25.87 10.33
N GLY A 208 14.86 26.32 10.19
CA GLY A 208 14.25 26.64 8.92
C GLY A 208 13.46 25.47 8.36
N ALA A 209 13.44 25.32 7.04
CA ALA A 209 12.74 24.24 6.38
C ALA A 209 13.44 22.88 6.60
N VAL A 210 12.65 21.84 6.84
CA VAL A 210 13.11 20.48 7.11
C VAL A 210 12.37 19.52 6.19
N GLU A 211 13.08 18.59 5.60
CA GLU A 211 12.49 17.52 4.79
C GLU A 211 12.16 16.31 5.68
N PRO A 212 11.00 15.68 5.48
CA PRO A 212 10.68 14.43 6.18
C PRO A 212 11.66 13.32 5.76
N LEU A 213 12.05 12.49 6.72
CA LEU A 213 12.82 11.27 6.47
C LEU A 213 11.95 10.21 5.78
N GLU A 214 10.66 10.19 6.13
CA GLU A 214 9.65 9.29 5.59
C GLU A 214 8.28 9.96 5.64
N ASP A 215 7.49 9.82 4.59
CA ASP A 215 6.11 10.31 4.50
C ASP A 215 5.19 9.22 3.92
N GLU A 216 4.55 8.47 4.80
CA GLU A 216 3.55 7.47 4.44
C GLU A 216 2.22 8.09 4.01
N THR A 217 2.01 9.39 4.30
CA THR A 217 0.74 10.09 4.07
C THR A 217 0.54 10.56 2.64
N LEU A 218 1.55 10.46 1.79
CA LEU A 218 1.56 11.07 0.45
C LEU A 218 1.19 12.56 0.52
N ALA A 219 1.96 13.31 1.30
CA ALA A 219 1.71 14.72 1.57
C ALA A 219 0.30 15.00 2.13
N LEU A 220 -0.10 14.26 3.17
CA LEU A 220 -1.42 14.32 3.83
C LEU A 220 -2.61 14.04 2.89
N SER A 221 -2.44 13.14 1.95
CA SER A 221 -3.51 12.66 1.07
C SER A 221 -4.19 11.39 1.57
N ARG A 222 -3.57 10.68 2.51
CA ARG A 222 -4.09 9.49 3.20
C ARG A 222 -3.58 9.45 4.63
N SER A 223 -4.19 8.64 5.47
CA SER A 223 -3.70 8.39 6.83
C SER A 223 -2.33 7.68 6.81
N GLY A 224 -1.47 8.03 7.75
CA GLY A 224 -0.12 7.46 7.84
C GLY A 224 0.78 8.24 8.78
N TYR A 225 2.03 7.81 8.86
CA TYR A 225 3.07 8.48 9.63
C TYR A 225 3.88 9.45 8.77
N VAL A 226 4.29 10.54 9.38
CA VAL A 226 5.35 11.43 8.89
C VAL A 226 6.47 11.41 9.91
N THR A 227 7.67 11.03 9.48
CA THR A 227 8.88 11.00 10.32
C THR A 227 9.78 12.15 9.96
N LEU A 228 10.05 13.04 10.92
CA LEU A 228 10.89 14.21 10.78
C LEU A 228 12.17 14.04 11.59
N PRO A 229 13.33 14.56 11.14
CA PRO A 229 14.52 14.64 11.98
C PRO A 229 14.32 15.64 13.13
N SER A 230 14.99 15.42 14.26
CA SER A 230 15.03 16.35 15.40
C SER A 230 16.41 17.00 15.51
N PRO A 231 16.72 18.03 14.70
CA PRO A 231 18.05 18.62 14.65
C PRO A 231 18.38 19.40 15.92
N ARG A 232 19.67 19.42 16.33
CA ARG A 232 20.13 20.12 17.53
C ARG A 232 19.76 21.60 17.60
N PRO A 233 19.80 22.38 16.50
CA PRO A 233 19.48 23.82 16.52
C PRO A 233 18.01 24.16 16.76
N TRP A 234 17.09 23.20 16.82
CA TRP A 234 15.67 23.45 17.08
C TRP A 234 15.49 24.15 18.41
N ARG A 235 14.97 25.39 18.38
CA ARG A 235 14.84 26.28 19.53
C ARG A 235 13.42 26.20 20.12
N ALA A 236 13.36 26.25 21.45
CA ALA A 236 12.08 26.38 22.14
C ALA A 236 11.51 27.80 21.95
N GLU A 237 10.18 27.90 21.95
CA GLU A 237 9.45 29.13 22.07
C GLU A 237 9.57 29.74 23.48
N ALA A 238 9.06 30.97 23.68
CA ALA A 238 9.14 31.65 24.97
C ALA A 238 8.43 30.92 26.12
N ASP A 239 7.41 30.10 25.80
CA ASP A 239 6.66 29.27 26.76
C ASP A 239 7.31 27.89 27.03
N GLY A 240 8.49 27.64 26.47
CA GLY A 240 9.22 26.38 26.59
C GLY A 240 8.70 25.26 25.67
N SER A 241 7.72 25.52 24.82
CA SER A 241 7.24 24.57 23.80
C SER A 241 8.17 24.53 22.57
N TYR A 242 8.15 23.42 21.86
CA TYR A 242 8.86 23.28 20.59
C TYR A 242 7.85 23.33 19.45
N ARG A 243 7.91 24.41 18.67
CA ARG A 243 6.97 24.63 17.57
C ARG A 243 7.42 23.95 16.28
N LEU A 244 6.50 23.23 15.65
CA LEU A 244 6.60 22.73 14.30
C LEU A 244 5.55 23.43 13.45
N THR A 245 5.95 24.03 12.35
CA THR A 245 5.06 24.72 11.41
C THR A 245 4.98 23.90 10.12
N LEU A 246 3.75 23.65 9.66
CA LEU A 246 3.47 23.01 8.40
C LEU A 246 2.69 23.94 7.50
N ARG A 247 3.14 24.14 6.28
CA ARG A 247 2.44 24.93 5.27
C ARG A 247 2.46 24.24 3.91
N GLN A 248 1.48 24.56 3.10
CA GLN A 248 1.45 24.13 1.71
C GLN A 248 2.16 25.17 0.84
N ALA A 249 3.08 24.71 -0.05
CA ALA A 249 3.93 25.59 -0.85
C ALA A 249 3.16 26.35 -1.94
N GLU A 250 2.14 25.74 -2.52
CA GLU A 250 1.39 26.23 -3.67
C GLU A 250 -0.09 26.42 -3.35
N ALA A 251 -0.71 27.43 -3.97
CA ALA A 251 -2.16 27.60 -3.93
C ALA A 251 -2.82 26.67 -4.97
N GLY A 252 -4.04 26.19 -4.66
CA GLY A 252 -4.84 25.47 -5.65
C GLY A 252 -4.69 23.96 -5.66
N CYS A 253 -4.64 23.33 -4.51
CA CYS A 253 -4.86 21.88 -4.44
C CYS A 253 -6.33 21.55 -4.60
N GLU A 254 -6.59 20.53 -5.38
CA GLU A 254 -7.90 20.00 -5.70
C GLU A 254 -8.66 19.46 -4.50
N GLU A 255 -7.94 18.92 -3.57
CA GLU A 255 -8.47 18.23 -2.41
C GLU A 255 -8.06 18.99 -1.14
N TRP A 256 -9.02 19.42 -0.39
CA TRP A 256 -8.78 19.97 0.93
C TRP A 256 -8.29 18.86 1.86
N VAL A 257 -7.17 19.10 2.52
CA VAL A 257 -6.71 18.20 3.58
C VAL A 257 -7.69 18.26 4.73
N ARG A 258 -8.25 17.12 5.10
CA ARG A 258 -9.14 16.97 6.24
C ARG A 258 -8.47 16.10 7.28
N VAL A 259 -8.06 16.70 8.37
CA VAL A 259 -7.45 16.00 9.49
C VAL A 259 -8.51 15.69 10.52
N ASN A 260 -8.70 14.43 10.83
CA ASN A 260 -9.59 13.95 11.88
C ASN A 260 -8.85 13.89 13.22
N SER A 261 -7.65 13.31 13.22
CA SER A 261 -6.84 13.24 14.43
C SER A 261 -5.35 13.28 14.08
N LEU A 262 -4.53 13.72 15.03
CA LEU A 262 -3.09 13.65 14.91
C LEU A 262 -2.47 13.30 16.27
N SER A 263 -1.41 12.50 16.28
CA SER A 263 -0.80 12.01 17.51
C SER A 263 0.69 11.73 17.33
N VAL A 264 1.45 12.03 18.35
CA VAL A 264 2.87 11.65 18.51
C VAL A 264 3.07 10.46 19.45
N SER A 265 1.98 9.97 20.07
CA SER A 265 1.99 8.87 21.05
C SER A 265 1.44 7.57 20.47
N ARG A 266 1.49 7.43 19.15
CA ARG A 266 1.03 6.25 18.41
C ARG A 266 2.22 5.42 17.96
N TYR A 267 2.23 4.14 18.30
CA TYR A 267 3.30 3.20 18.01
C TYR A 267 2.77 2.01 17.24
N ARG A 268 3.58 1.43 16.36
CA ARG A 268 3.20 0.28 15.54
C ARG A 268 3.51 -1.03 16.27
N ALA A 269 2.54 -1.93 16.31
CA ALA A 269 2.73 -3.32 16.71
C ALA A 269 2.35 -4.25 15.55
N VAL A 270 3.11 -5.32 15.39
CA VAL A 270 2.97 -6.30 14.32
C VAL A 270 2.74 -7.68 14.94
N GLN A 271 1.85 -8.45 14.37
CA GLN A 271 1.55 -9.83 14.80
C GLN A 271 2.71 -10.77 14.44
N THR A 272 3.74 -10.73 15.25
CA THR A 272 4.96 -11.51 15.05
C THR A 272 5.43 -12.15 16.33
N GLU A 273 6.31 -13.12 16.19
CA GLU A 273 7.12 -13.69 17.25
C GLU A 273 8.56 -13.81 16.74
N SER A 274 9.50 -13.17 17.41
CA SER A 274 10.90 -13.14 17.00
C SER A 274 11.77 -14.08 17.83
N ARG A 275 12.67 -14.85 17.15
CA ARG A 275 13.68 -15.70 17.79
C ARG A 275 15.07 -15.06 17.75
N ALA A 276 15.33 -14.23 16.73
CA ALA A 276 16.52 -13.42 16.61
C ALA A 276 16.11 -11.96 16.53
N ARG A 277 16.70 -11.11 17.37
CA ARG A 277 16.40 -9.68 17.51
C ARG A 277 17.64 -8.85 17.36
N SER A 278 17.65 -7.87 16.51
CA SER A 278 18.75 -6.93 16.38
C SER A 278 18.36 -5.55 16.92
N TYR A 279 19.15 -5.05 17.87
CA TYR A 279 19.03 -3.70 18.41
C TYR A 279 20.18 -2.86 17.86
N ARG A 280 19.85 -1.72 17.26
CA ARG A 280 20.82 -0.85 16.63
C ARG A 280 20.92 0.47 17.36
N PHE A 281 22.15 0.94 17.54
CA PHE A 281 22.46 2.15 18.29
C PHE A 281 23.49 2.98 17.53
N THR A 282 23.48 4.28 17.80
CA THR A 282 24.51 5.21 17.32
C THR A 282 25.47 5.48 18.46
N VAL A 283 26.74 5.11 18.30
CA VAL A 283 27.81 5.38 19.26
C VAL A 283 28.84 6.32 18.65
N THR A 284 29.39 7.24 19.46
CA THR A 284 30.44 8.15 19.02
C THR A 284 31.84 7.55 19.32
N PRO A 285 32.89 7.87 18.53
CA PRO A 285 34.21 7.29 18.68
C PRO A 285 34.85 7.53 20.05
N GLU A 286 34.45 8.58 20.76
CA GLU A 286 35.02 8.99 22.06
C GLU A 286 34.37 8.29 23.26
N TRP A 287 33.46 7.38 23.03
CA TRP A 287 32.53 6.88 24.01
C TRP A 287 32.97 5.54 24.61
N LYS A 288 33.30 5.51 25.88
CA LYS A 288 33.24 4.29 26.71
C LYS A 288 31.78 3.99 27.00
N SER A 289 31.17 3.22 26.08
CA SER A 289 29.73 3.22 26.04
C SER A 289 29.13 2.05 26.75
N THR A 290 28.28 2.37 27.66
CA THR A 290 27.30 1.43 28.18
C THR A 290 25.99 1.67 27.49
N VAL A 291 25.53 0.69 26.68
CA VAL A 291 24.29 0.76 25.95
C VAL A 291 23.27 -0.16 26.60
N PRO A 292 22.13 0.35 27.05
CA PRO A 292 21.08 -0.47 27.60
C PRO A 292 20.17 -1.03 26.47
N VAL A 293 19.98 -2.33 26.44
CA VAL A 293 18.91 -3.00 25.68
C VAL A 293 17.78 -3.28 26.67
N ARG A 294 16.77 -2.45 26.69
CA ARG A 294 15.66 -2.50 27.66
C ARG A 294 14.57 -3.44 27.19
N SER A 295 14.88 -4.73 27.18
CA SER A 295 13.95 -5.81 26.79
C SER A 295 14.15 -7.00 27.72
N ALA A 296 13.13 -7.38 28.46
CA ALA A 296 13.16 -8.56 29.31
C ALA A 296 13.56 -9.82 28.52
N GLN A 297 13.17 -9.89 27.27
CA GLN A 297 13.54 -10.99 26.36
C GLN A 297 15.04 -10.99 26.02
N ALA A 298 15.71 -9.83 26.01
CA ALA A 298 17.15 -9.74 25.80
C ALA A 298 17.95 -10.20 27.02
N ALA A 299 17.38 -10.09 28.22
CA ALA A 299 18.04 -10.49 29.46
C ALA A 299 18.48 -11.97 29.48
N GLY A 300 17.67 -12.86 28.87
CA GLY A 300 17.94 -14.28 28.75
C GLY A 300 18.64 -14.71 27.46
N ALA A 301 18.85 -13.82 26.51
CA ALA A 301 19.32 -14.14 25.17
C ALA A 301 20.84 -14.41 25.12
N GLU A 302 21.27 -15.23 24.15
CA GLU A 302 22.66 -15.27 23.72
C GLU A 302 22.98 -14.01 22.91
N THR A 303 24.09 -13.35 23.17
CA THR A 303 24.32 -11.99 22.70
C THR A 303 25.60 -11.92 21.85
N ALA A 304 25.49 -11.37 20.64
CA ALA A 304 26.61 -11.01 19.80
C ALA A 304 26.62 -9.50 19.54
N VAL A 305 27.78 -8.87 19.65
CA VAL A 305 27.96 -7.43 19.50
C VAL A 305 28.79 -7.12 18.27
N PHE A 306 28.30 -6.28 17.39
CA PHE A 306 28.96 -5.86 16.17
C PHE A 306 29.10 -4.34 16.13
N LEU A 307 30.29 -3.85 15.82
CA LEU A 307 30.57 -2.43 15.64
C LEU A 307 30.93 -2.16 14.17
N ARG A 308 30.32 -1.15 13.59
CA ARG A 308 30.63 -0.71 12.22
C ARG A 308 31.81 0.24 12.27
N THR A 309 32.91 -0.19 11.68
CA THR A 309 34.12 0.61 11.49
C THR A 309 34.15 1.18 10.06
N LYS A 310 35.12 2.04 9.74
CA LYS A 310 35.34 2.53 8.35
C LYS A 310 35.58 1.39 7.35
N GLN A 311 35.93 0.20 7.83
CA GLN A 311 36.24 -0.97 7.02
C GLN A 311 35.09 -1.98 6.94
N GLY A 312 33.98 -1.76 7.67
CA GLY A 312 32.82 -2.62 7.71
C GLY A 312 32.45 -3.05 9.14
N TRP A 313 31.60 -4.05 9.27
CA TRP A 313 31.20 -4.59 10.56
C TRP A 313 32.32 -5.45 11.15
N GLU A 314 32.53 -5.33 12.45
CA GLU A 314 33.51 -6.13 13.22
C GLU A 314 32.81 -6.66 14.47
N GLN A 315 32.91 -7.99 14.67
CA GLN A 315 32.41 -8.61 15.89
C GLN A 315 33.32 -8.24 17.06
N GLN A 316 32.73 -7.76 18.12
CA GLN A 316 33.46 -7.37 19.32
C GLN A 316 33.51 -8.57 20.28
N SER A 317 34.69 -8.86 20.83
CA SER A 317 34.87 -9.88 21.84
C SER A 317 35.14 -9.28 23.22
N ASP A 318 35.55 -8.01 23.28
CA ASP A 318 35.95 -7.32 24.54
C ASP A 318 34.83 -6.37 25.02
N TYR A 319 33.77 -6.96 25.56
CA TYR A 319 32.65 -6.27 26.16
C TYR A 319 32.20 -6.97 27.44
N THR A 320 31.49 -6.26 28.31
CA THR A 320 30.84 -6.83 29.48
C THR A 320 29.33 -6.75 29.36
N LEU A 321 28.67 -7.85 29.75
CA LEU A 321 27.23 -7.94 29.84
C LEU A 321 26.77 -7.87 31.28
N GLN A 322 25.89 -6.95 31.57
CA GLN A 322 25.15 -6.90 32.85
C GLN A 322 23.69 -7.21 32.53
N ARG A 323 23.22 -8.37 33.02
CA ARG A 323 21.83 -8.79 32.82
C ARG A 323 21.00 -8.21 33.99
N GLU A 324 19.95 -7.48 33.62
CA GLU A 324 18.99 -6.86 34.52
C GLU A 324 17.64 -7.54 34.37
N ALA A 325 16.72 -7.37 35.31
CA ALA A 325 15.39 -8.02 35.21
C ALA A 325 14.58 -7.51 34.02
N ASP A 326 14.80 -6.27 33.60
CA ASP A 326 14.11 -5.56 32.51
C ASP A 326 14.95 -5.47 31.23
N GLY A 327 16.16 -6.11 31.21
CA GLY A 327 16.98 -6.04 30.03
C GLY A 327 18.43 -6.45 30.18
N LEU A 328 19.23 -5.91 29.29
CA LEU A 328 20.64 -6.18 29.12
C LEU A 328 21.41 -4.87 28.98
N ARG A 329 22.52 -4.75 29.66
CA ARG A 329 23.44 -3.62 29.52
C ARG A 329 24.76 -4.10 28.93
N VAL A 330 25.14 -3.57 27.80
CA VAL A 330 26.40 -3.89 27.11
C VAL A 330 27.36 -2.75 27.29
N THR A 331 28.53 -3.04 27.89
CA THR A 331 29.61 -2.06 28.05
C THR A 331 30.79 -2.48 27.18
N LEU A 332 31.12 -1.68 26.19
CA LEU A 332 32.32 -1.85 25.35
C LEU A 332 33.55 -1.41 26.12
N LYS A 333 34.59 -2.24 26.23
CA LYS A 333 35.79 -1.97 26.99
C LYS A 333 36.84 -1.17 26.23
N THR A 334 36.90 -1.27 24.93
CA THR A 334 37.86 -0.57 24.07
C THR A 334 37.16 0.47 23.20
N GLY A 335 37.73 1.67 23.12
CA GLY A 335 37.32 2.71 22.18
C GLY A 335 37.67 2.32 20.75
N SER A 336 36.93 1.37 20.19
CA SER A 336 37.03 1.03 18.78
C SER A 336 36.64 2.23 17.97
N ALA A 337 37.33 2.47 16.85
CA ALA A 337 37.02 3.56 15.92
C ALA A 337 35.70 3.25 15.18
N ALA A 338 34.57 3.54 15.85
CA ALA A 338 33.27 3.48 15.20
C ALA A 338 33.26 4.38 13.96
N ALA A 339 32.64 3.93 12.88
CA ALA A 339 32.42 4.78 11.71
C ALA A 339 31.45 5.91 12.08
N ASP A 340 31.69 7.09 11.52
CA ASP A 340 30.70 8.18 11.58
C ASP A 340 29.42 7.72 10.87
N GLY A 341 28.28 8.01 11.46
CA GLY A 341 26.97 7.70 10.88
C GLY A 341 26.00 7.08 11.90
N ALA A 342 24.75 6.98 11.51
CA ALA A 342 23.70 6.39 12.32
C ALA A 342 23.83 4.86 12.36
N GLU A 343 23.36 4.26 13.46
CA GLU A 343 23.26 2.79 13.64
C GLU A 343 24.59 2.05 13.42
N ASN A 344 25.66 2.54 14.05
CA ASN A 344 26.99 1.95 13.92
C ASN A 344 27.30 0.84 14.95
N LEU A 345 26.43 0.61 15.93
CA LEU A 345 26.50 -0.49 16.88
C LEU A 345 25.26 -1.38 16.74
N MET A 346 25.46 -2.68 16.57
CA MET A 346 24.38 -3.65 16.55
C MET A 346 24.60 -4.70 17.64
N ILE A 347 23.54 -4.96 18.41
CA ILE A 347 23.49 -6.01 19.43
C ILE A 347 22.47 -7.03 18.96
N ALA A 348 22.93 -8.21 18.56
CA ALA A 348 22.09 -9.34 18.21
C ALA A 348 21.80 -10.18 19.44
N CYS A 349 20.52 -10.40 19.73
CA CYS A 349 20.02 -11.21 20.83
C CYS A 349 19.31 -12.44 20.26
N LEU A 350 19.87 -13.63 20.48
CA LEU A 350 19.39 -14.89 19.95
C LEU A 350 18.72 -15.72 21.05
N ASP A 351 17.65 -16.42 20.71
CA ASP A 351 17.00 -17.35 21.63
C ASP A 351 17.97 -18.50 21.95
N PRO A 352 18.42 -18.70 23.21
CA PRO A 352 19.38 -19.70 23.57
C PRO A 352 18.86 -21.14 23.38
N VAL A 353 17.54 -21.35 23.45
CA VAL A 353 16.91 -22.66 23.23
C VAL A 353 16.96 -23.05 21.75
N ARG A 354 17.00 -22.07 20.86
CA ARG A 354 16.95 -22.25 19.39
C ARG A 354 18.25 -21.88 18.70
N LEU A 355 19.36 -21.82 19.41
CA LEU A 355 20.64 -21.34 18.87
C LEU A 355 21.12 -22.17 17.66
N HIS A 356 20.86 -23.48 17.67
CA HIS A 356 21.18 -24.37 16.57
C HIS A 356 20.37 -24.13 15.27
N ASP A 357 19.24 -23.43 15.36
CA ASP A 357 18.44 -23.01 14.22
C ASP A 357 18.82 -21.59 13.73
N LEU A 358 19.69 -20.88 14.46
CA LEU A 358 20.07 -19.49 14.21
C LEU A 358 21.56 -19.30 13.87
N LEU A 359 22.40 -20.31 14.17
CA LEU A 359 23.84 -20.34 13.85
C LEU A 359 24.16 -21.54 13.00
N PHE A 360 24.80 -21.29 11.86
CA PHE A 360 25.16 -22.36 10.92
C PHE A 360 26.63 -22.29 10.56
N ASP A 361 27.23 -23.48 10.44
CA ASP A 361 28.58 -23.67 9.90
C ASP A 361 28.51 -23.63 8.36
N ALA A 362 29.41 -22.88 7.73
CA ALA A 362 29.48 -22.81 6.28
C ALA A 362 30.69 -23.56 5.74
N THR A 363 30.50 -24.22 4.59
CA THR A 363 31.57 -24.92 3.84
C THR A 363 32.12 -24.04 2.71
N GLY A 364 31.46 -22.94 2.36
CA GLY A 364 31.85 -22.03 1.28
C GLY A 364 31.53 -22.54 -0.12
N ARG A 365 30.66 -23.53 -0.24
CA ARG A 365 30.24 -24.06 -1.54
C ARG A 365 29.31 -23.13 -2.27
N PRO A 366 29.42 -23.04 -3.61
CA PRO A 366 28.44 -22.30 -4.40
C PRO A 366 27.00 -22.78 -4.17
N GLY A 367 26.07 -21.86 -3.94
CA GLY A 367 24.67 -22.20 -3.73
C GLY A 367 24.39 -22.99 -2.45
N GLU A 368 25.23 -22.86 -1.42
CA GLU A 368 25.07 -23.56 -0.14
C GLU A 368 23.72 -23.20 0.51
N SER A 369 23.06 -24.19 1.11
CA SER A 369 21.74 -24.02 1.69
C SER A 369 21.70 -24.44 3.15
N PHE A 370 20.98 -23.64 3.98
CA PHE A 370 20.81 -23.85 5.41
C PHE A 370 19.32 -23.99 5.73
N ARG A 371 18.94 -24.93 6.56
CA ARG A 371 17.54 -25.16 6.92
C ARG A 371 17.19 -24.43 8.21
N LEU A 372 16.16 -23.57 8.15
CA LEU A 372 15.50 -22.99 9.32
C LEU A 372 14.43 -23.95 9.83
N ASN A 373 14.51 -24.33 11.09
CA ASN A 373 13.45 -25.15 11.71
C ASN A 373 12.42 -24.24 12.39
N LEU A 374 11.34 -23.91 11.67
CA LEU A 374 10.34 -22.93 12.12
C LEU A 374 9.20 -23.53 12.95
N GLY A 375 9.12 -24.87 13.05
CA GLY A 375 8.03 -25.50 13.78
C GLY A 375 6.64 -25.23 13.20
N GLY A 376 6.56 -25.02 11.87
CA GLY A 376 5.31 -24.72 11.16
C GLY A 376 4.95 -23.24 11.05
N LYS A 377 5.70 -22.36 11.70
CA LYS A 377 5.51 -20.90 11.60
C LYS A 377 6.09 -20.38 10.26
N LYS A 378 5.74 -19.16 9.89
CA LYS A 378 6.13 -18.52 8.63
C LYS A 378 7.04 -17.31 8.89
N VAL A 379 8.18 -17.26 8.21
CA VAL A 379 9.12 -16.12 8.30
C VAL A 379 8.69 -15.00 7.36
N LEU A 380 8.68 -13.77 7.87
CA LEU A 380 8.56 -12.56 7.07
C LEU A 380 9.92 -12.27 6.43
N THR A 381 10.03 -12.47 5.12
CA THR A 381 11.33 -12.40 4.39
C THR A 381 11.95 -11.00 4.40
N GLU A 382 11.14 -9.96 4.52
CA GLU A 382 11.58 -8.56 4.67
C GLU A 382 12.28 -8.29 6.03
N HIS A 383 12.00 -9.12 7.04
CA HIS A 383 12.60 -9.07 8.37
C HIS A 383 13.51 -10.28 8.65
N LEU A 384 14.06 -10.89 7.61
CA LEU A 384 15.04 -11.95 7.72
C LEU A 384 16.41 -11.42 7.28
N THR A 385 17.29 -11.26 8.24
CA THR A 385 18.64 -10.71 8.01
C THR A 385 19.70 -11.63 8.59
N LEU A 386 20.75 -11.86 7.80
CA LEU A 386 21.89 -12.67 8.22
C LEU A 386 23.13 -11.81 8.45
N MET A 387 23.97 -12.23 9.39
CA MET A 387 25.34 -11.78 9.50
C MET A 387 26.25 -12.95 9.06
N CYS A 388 26.96 -12.76 7.95
CA CYS A 388 27.79 -13.82 7.39
C CYS A 388 29.26 -13.40 7.27
N GLN A 389 30.19 -14.33 7.51
CA GLN A 389 31.61 -14.11 7.29
C GLN A 389 31.87 -13.95 5.79
N THR A 390 32.35 -12.79 5.39
CA THR A 390 32.45 -12.37 3.99
C THR A 390 33.86 -11.89 3.68
N LEU A 391 34.41 -12.29 2.53
CA LEU A 391 35.68 -11.79 2.05
C LEU A 391 35.52 -10.34 1.54
N CYS A 392 36.19 -9.40 2.19
CA CYS A 392 36.15 -7.98 1.84
C CYS A 392 37.10 -7.66 0.70
N GLN A 393 36.97 -6.46 0.11
CA GLN A 393 37.84 -6.01 -1.00
C GLN A 393 39.32 -5.90 -0.60
N ASP A 394 39.62 -5.69 0.69
CA ASP A 394 40.97 -5.65 1.23
C ASP A 394 41.61 -7.04 1.52
N GLY A 395 40.92 -8.12 1.11
CA GLY A 395 41.35 -9.50 1.32
C GLY A 395 41.14 -10.02 2.74
N ARG A 396 40.53 -9.27 3.64
CA ARG A 396 40.23 -9.71 5.00
C ARG A 396 38.82 -10.28 5.10
N VAL A 397 38.65 -11.24 5.96
CA VAL A 397 37.35 -11.83 6.30
C VAL A 397 36.72 -10.99 7.42
N ARG A 398 35.50 -10.52 7.20
CA ARG A 398 34.71 -9.78 8.19
C ARG A 398 33.25 -10.17 8.14
N PRO A 399 32.53 -10.07 9.26
CA PRO A 399 31.08 -10.19 9.24
C PRO A 399 30.44 -9.09 8.41
N ALA A 400 29.43 -9.43 7.64
CA ALA A 400 28.64 -8.49 6.84
C ALA A 400 27.17 -8.85 6.87
N LEU A 401 26.31 -7.84 6.81
CA LEU A 401 24.87 -8.03 6.72
C LEU A 401 24.49 -8.50 5.32
N TRP A 402 23.63 -9.49 5.27
CA TRP A 402 23.05 -10.09 4.06
C TRP A 402 21.54 -9.98 4.12
N HIS A 403 20.93 -9.65 2.98
CA HIS A 403 19.50 -9.42 2.88
C HIS A 403 18.82 -10.49 2.04
N CYS A 404 17.59 -10.84 2.44
CA CYS A 404 16.75 -11.74 1.67
C CYS A 404 16.25 -11.05 0.39
N VAL A 405 16.35 -11.76 -0.73
CA VAL A 405 15.85 -11.30 -2.03
C VAL A 405 15.02 -12.41 -2.67
N ASP A 406 14.21 -12.04 -3.65
CA ASP A 406 13.34 -13.00 -4.33
C ASP A 406 14.06 -13.84 -5.38
N ASP A 407 15.12 -13.30 -5.99
CA ASP A 407 15.81 -13.93 -7.11
C ASP A 407 17.29 -13.51 -7.14
N LEU A 408 18.20 -14.47 -7.09
CA LEU A 408 19.63 -14.21 -7.14
C LEU A 408 20.13 -13.82 -8.54
N SER A 409 19.42 -14.21 -9.60
CA SER A 409 19.86 -14.04 -10.99
C SER A 409 20.10 -12.59 -11.43
N VAL A 410 19.51 -11.63 -10.71
CA VAL A 410 19.66 -10.18 -10.99
C VAL A 410 20.83 -9.53 -10.25
N TYR A 411 21.51 -10.29 -9.39
CA TYR A 411 22.60 -9.79 -8.53
C TYR A 411 23.97 -10.29 -9.02
N GLY A 412 24.98 -9.49 -8.76
CA GLY A 412 26.37 -9.79 -9.15
C GLY A 412 27.13 -10.60 -8.09
N PRO A 413 28.38 -11.00 -8.40
CA PRO A 413 29.19 -11.91 -7.59
C PRO A 413 29.63 -11.34 -6.22
N ARG A 414 29.40 -10.06 -5.96
CA ARG A 414 29.77 -9.39 -4.69
C ARG A 414 28.57 -8.96 -3.86
N ASP A 415 27.37 -9.15 -4.38
CA ASP A 415 26.16 -8.75 -3.68
C ASP A 415 25.85 -9.70 -2.53
N ARG A 416 25.60 -9.14 -1.35
CA ARG A 416 25.39 -9.87 -0.10
C ARG A 416 23.92 -10.18 0.07
N VAL A 417 23.47 -11.14 -0.70
CA VAL A 417 22.06 -11.51 -0.82
C VAL A 417 21.88 -13.02 -0.74
N PHE A 418 20.72 -13.44 -0.29
CA PHE A 418 20.30 -14.83 -0.24
C PHE A 418 18.81 -14.94 -0.57
N VAL A 419 18.36 -16.15 -0.94
CA VAL A 419 16.96 -16.48 -1.20
C VAL A 419 16.45 -17.40 -0.10
N TYR A 420 15.21 -17.21 0.33
CA TYR A 420 14.53 -18.08 1.26
C TYR A 420 13.40 -18.86 0.55
N ASP A 421 13.58 -20.20 0.51
CA ASP A 421 12.52 -21.13 0.05
C ASP A 421 11.58 -21.44 1.22
N ARG A 422 10.40 -20.83 1.19
CA ARG A 422 9.37 -20.96 2.25
C ARG A 422 8.80 -22.37 2.40
N ARG A 423 8.89 -23.21 1.36
CA ARG A 423 8.37 -24.59 1.40
C ARG A 423 9.36 -25.54 2.03
N ARG A 424 10.62 -25.37 1.66
CA ARG A 424 11.71 -26.21 2.17
C ARG A 424 12.25 -25.68 3.48
N GLU A 425 11.84 -24.46 3.87
CA GLU A 425 12.37 -23.71 5.02
C GLU A 425 13.91 -23.58 4.90
N THR A 426 14.42 -23.30 3.68
CA THR A 426 15.85 -23.24 3.42
C THR A 426 16.28 -21.86 2.95
N LEU A 427 17.39 -21.39 3.53
CA LEU A 427 18.15 -20.24 3.05
C LEU A 427 19.15 -20.76 2.01
N THR A 428 19.24 -20.13 0.86
CA THR A 428 20.23 -20.46 -0.17
C THR A 428 21.02 -19.22 -0.53
N VAL A 429 22.34 -19.30 -0.40
CA VAL A 429 23.25 -18.19 -0.70
C VAL A 429 23.71 -18.21 -2.15
N GLY A 430 24.41 -17.16 -2.59
CA GLY A 430 24.92 -17.03 -3.95
C GLY A 430 25.87 -18.14 -4.38
N ASP A 431 26.02 -18.29 -5.67
CA ASP A 431 26.92 -19.25 -6.30
C ASP A 431 28.30 -18.67 -6.69
N GLY A 432 28.52 -17.37 -6.37
CA GLY A 432 29.72 -16.64 -6.74
C GLY A 432 29.63 -15.98 -8.12
N ALA A 433 28.62 -16.32 -8.92
CA ALA A 433 28.24 -15.55 -10.13
C ALA A 433 27.04 -14.65 -9.84
N HIS A 434 26.07 -15.19 -9.09
CA HIS A 434 24.85 -14.54 -8.68
C HIS A 434 24.78 -14.52 -7.14
N GLY A 435 25.17 -13.41 -6.54
CA GLY A 435 25.38 -13.28 -5.11
C GLY A 435 26.76 -13.75 -4.64
N ALA A 436 27.24 -13.20 -3.53
CA ALA A 436 28.53 -13.51 -2.95
C ALA A 436 28.58 -14.94 -2.34
N LEU A 437 29.79 -15.45 -2.13
CA LEU A 437 30.05 -16.66 -1.37
C LEU A 437 30.30 -16.33 0.11
N ILE A 438 29.92 -17.25 0.99
CA ILE A 438 30.26 -17.18 2.42
C ILE A 438 31.66 -17.81 2.61
N VAL A 439 32.45 -17.22 3.50
CA VAL A 439 33.74 -17.80 3.88
C VAL A 439 33.52 -18.99 4.80
N PRO A 440 34.17 -20.14 4.55
CA PRO A 440 34.01 -21.32 5.38
C PRO A 440 34.39 -21.08 6.84
N GLY A 441 33.61 -21.63 7.75
CA GLY A 441 33.89 -21.54 9.18
C GLY A 441 32.74 -22.00 10.06
N ALA A 442 33.05 -22.31 11.31
CA ALA A 442 32.07 -22.60 12.32
C ALA A 442 31.32 -21.29 12.71
N GLY A 443 29.98 -21.37 12.77
CA GLY A 443 29.15 -20.19 13.06
C GLY A 443 29.30 -19.08 12.04
N ALA A 444 29.72 -19.38 10.80
CA ALA A 444 29.95 -18.40 9.74
C ALA A 444 28.67 -17.69 9.27
N VAL A 445 27.52 -18.25 9.57
CA VAL A 445 26.19 -17.69 9.27
C VAL A 445 25.40 -17.54 10.56
N MET A 446 25.00 -16.33 10.88
CA MET A 446 24.18 -16.01 12.04
C MET A 446 22.90 -15.33 11.57
N VAL A 447 21.75 -15.84 11.98
CA VAL A 447 20.47 -15.15 11.82
C VAL A 447 20.41 -14.06 12.88
N VAL A 448 20.44 -12.79 12.49
CA VAL A 448 20.46 -11.65 13.44
C VAL A 448 19.11 -10.98 13.56
N GLU A 449 18.23 -11.16 12.61
CA GLU A 449 16.84 -10.72 12.67
C GLU A 449 15.95 -11.77 12.00
N GLU A 450 14.94 -12.23 12.73
CA GLU A 450 13.96 -13.19 12.23
C GLU A 450 12.63 -12.91 12.91
N LEU A 451 11.66 -12.42 12.13
CA LEU A 451 10.29 -12.24 12.55
C LEU A 451 9.41 -13.29 11.89
N MET A 452 8.66 -14.03 12.70
CA MET A 452 7.73 -15.04 12.22
C MET A 452 6.30 -14.49 12.29
N SER A 453 5.57 -14.54 11.19
CA SER A 453 4.16 -14.24 11.14
C SER A 453 3.34 -15.39 11.75
N LEU A 454 2.31 -15.04 12.49
CA LEU A 454 1.32 -15.97 13.03
C LEU A 454 0.06 -16.03 12.17
N CYS A 455 0.03 -15.29 11.05
CA CYS A 455 -1.04 -15.25 10.02
C CYS A 455 -2.44 -14.91 10.55
N GLY A 456 -3.44 -14.97 9.70
CA GLY A 456 -4.89 -14.66 9.81
C GLY A 456 -5.58 -14.31 11.13
N GLU A 457 -5.13 -14.84 12.24
CA GLU A 457 -5.75 -14.61 13.57
C GLU A 457 -5.44 -13.23 14.17
N GLY A 458 -4.57 -12.45 13.53
CA GLY A 458 -4.10 -11.16 14.02
C GLY A 458 -4.97 -9.96 13.67
N ASN A 459 -5.99 -10.13 12.85
CA ASN A 459 -6.93 -9.04 12.54
C ASN A 459 -7.92 -8.87 13.69
N ILE A 460 -7.45 -8.28 14.80
CA ILE A 460 -8.25 -8.05 16.01
C ILE A 460 -8.97 -6.70 15.94
N PRO A 461 -10.14 -6.56 16.58
CA PRO A 461 -10.87 -5.29 16.63
C PRO A 461 -10.12 -4.22 17.43
N ALA A 462 -10.54 -2.98 17.31
CA ALA A 462 -10.07 -1.91 18.19
C ALA A 462 -10.39 -2.23 19.66
N ASN A 463 -9.51 -1.81 20.57
CA ASN A 463 -9.63 -2.01 22.01
C ASN A 463 -9.73 -3.50 22.44
N ALA A 464 -8.97 -4.37 21.79
CA ALA A 464 -8.92 -5.81 22.06
C ALA A 464 -8.17 -6.19 23.36
N ARG A 465 -7.89 -5.24 24.24
CA ARG A 465 -7.17 -5.45 25.52
C ARG A 465 -5.79 -6.07 25.35
N LEU A 466 -4.97 -5.47 24.48
CA LEU A 466 -3.58 -5.86 24.36
C LEU A 466 -2.81 -5.49 25.62
N CYS A 467 -2.18 -6.48 26.25
CA CYS A 467 -1.40 -6.28 27.48
C CYS A 467 0.08 -6.61 27.23
N PHE A 468 0.97 -5.75 27.71
CA PHE A 468 2.40 -6.07 27.72
C PHE A 468 2.67 -7.27 28.62
N THR A 469 3.38 -8.27 28.11
CA THR A 469 3.69 -9.49 28.88
C THR A 469 4.64 -9.25 30.03
N GLU A 470 5.42 -8.15 30.00
CA GLU A 470 6.41 -7.79 31.00
C GLU A 470 5.79 -7.34 32.34
N ASP A 471 4.74 -6.54 32.30
CA ASP A 471 4.13 -5.92 33.50
C ASP A 471 2.60 -5.97 33.53
N GLY A 472 1.97 -6.58 32.53
CA GLY A 472 0.52 -6.71 32.41
C GLY A 472 -0.21 -5.40 32.10
N ARG A 473 0.48 -4.31 31.79
CA ARG A 473 -0.16 -3.04 31.44
C ARG A 473 -0.87 -3.15 30.11
N GLN A 474 -2.08 -2.67 30.09
CA GLN A 474 -2.89 -2.61 28.86
C GLN A 474 -2.46 -1.44 27.99
N ALA A 475 -2.41 -1.67 26.69
CA ALA A 475 -2.32 -0.65 25.65
C ALA A 475 -3.61 -0.62 24.84
N ASP A 476 -4.12 0.57 24.57
CA ASP A 476 -5.27 0.74 23.69
C ASP A 476 -4.80 0.59 22.24
N ASN A 477 -5.48 -0.25 21.47
CA ASN A 477 -5.15 -0.51 20.08
C ASN A 477 -6.23 0.00 19.14
N ALA A 478 -5.82 0.51 17.98
CA ALA A 478 -6.69 0.64 16.83
C ALA A 478 -7.00 -0.76 16.25
N GLU A 479 -7.98 -0.85 15.36
CA GLU A 479 -8.25 -2.08 14.62
C GLU A 479 -6.99 -2.58 13.92
N ALA A 480 -6.63 -3.85 14.14
CA ALA A 480 -5.53 -4.49 13.46
C ALA A 480 -5.98 -4.99 12.08
N HIS A 481 -5.18 -4.75 11.07
CA HIS A 481 -5.50 -5.08 9.69
C HIS A 481 -4.28 -5.61 8.93
N GLY A 482 -4.52 -6.12 7.73
CA GLY A 482 -3.45 -6.58 6.84
C GLY A 482 -3.04 -8.03 7.01
N GLY A 483 -3.43 -8.68 8.12
CA GLY A 483 -3.14 -10.11 8.34
C GLY A 483 -3.82 -10.98 7.29
N ARG A 484 -3.03 -11.79 6.61
CA ARG A 484 -3.54 -12.72 5.58
C ARG A 484 -2.64 -13.93 5.43
N GLU A 485 -3.25 -15.03 5.06
CA GLU A 485 -2.56 -16.23 4.63
C GLU A 485 -1.86 -16.06 3.27
N ALA A 486 -0.89 -16.94 3.00
CA ALA A 486 -0.25 -16.99 1.69
C ALA A 486 -1.27 -17.31 0.59
N GLU A 487 -1.15 -16.64 -0.54
CA GLU A 487 -2.03 -16.81 -1.70
C GLU A 487 -1.95 -18.25 -2.24
N THR A 488 -3.09 -18.88 -2.42
CA THR A 488 -3.19 -20.21 -3.03
C THR A 488 -2.95 -20.16 -4.54
N LEU A 489 -2.60 -21.30 -5.13
CA LEU A 489 -2.47 -21.42 -6.59
C LEU A 489 -3.76 -21.02 -7.33
N SER A 490 -4.92 -21.33 -6.75
CA SER A 490 -6.23 -20.98 -7.32
C SER A 490 -6.45 -19.47 -7.36
N GLU A 491 -6.08 -18.78 -6.28
CA GLU A 491 -6.19 -17.32 -6.19
C GLU A 491 -5.20 -16.63 -7.11
N GLY A 492 -3.92 -17.09 -7.16
CA GLY A 492 -2.90 -16.60 -8.08
C GLY A 492 -3.32 -16.76 -9.54
N ARG A 493 -3.92 -17.92 -9.90
CA ARG A 493 -4.52 -18.13 -11.21
C ARG A 493 -5.69 -17.18 -11.48
N GLY A 494 -6.57 -16.98 -10.50
CA GLY A 494 -7.68 -16.02 -10.59
C GLY A 494 -7.17 -14.59 -10.84
N ARG A 495 -6.10 -14.19 -10.16
CA ARG A 495 -5.43 -12.90 -10.34
C ARG A 495 -4.80 -12.77 -11.74
N LEU A 496 -4.12 -13.81 -12.22
CA LEU A 496 -3.60 -13.83 -13.60
C LEU A 496 -4.72 -13.62 -14.61
N LEU A 497 -5.84 -14.33 -14.47
CA LEU A 497 -6.97 -14.23 -15.39
C LEU A 497 -7.61 -12.84 -15.38
N ARG A 498 -7.73 -12.20 -14.22
CA ARG A 498 -8.17 -10.81 -14.13
C ARG A 498 -7.20 -9.89 -14.85
N ARG A 499 -5.88 -10.03 -14.59
CA ARG A 499 -4.82 -9.24 -15.22
C ARG A 499 -4.77 -9.42 -16.75
N LEU A 500 -5.07 -10.62 -17.27
CA LEU A 500 -5.14 -10.87 -18.71
C LEU A 500 -6.39 -10.25 -19.37
N LYS A 501 -7.45 -10.03 -18.59
CA LYS A 501 -8.65 -9.32 -19.05
C LYS A 501 -8.53 -7.80 -18.98
N GLU A 502 -7.56 -7.29 -18.23
CA GLU A 502 -7.32 -5.86 -18.12
C GLU A 502 -6.62 -5.33 -19.36
N THR A 503 -7.12 -4.23 -19.87
CA THR A 503 -6.55 -3.54 -21.03
C THR A 503 -5.20 -2.93 -20.64
N ARG A 504 -4.13 -3.30 -21.34
CA ARG A 504 -2.77 -2.75 -21.11
C ARG A 504 -2.43 -1.59 -22.01
N LYS A 505 -3.08 -1.51 -23.16
CA LYS A 505 -2.88 -0.45 -24.16
C LYS A 505 -4.23 0.14 -24.55
N CYS A 506 -4.21 1.43 -24.81
CA CYS A 506 -5.40 2.15 -25.23
C CYS A 506 -5.64 1.98 -26.73
N ALA A 507 -6.66 1.22 -27.10
CA ALA A 507 -7.12 1.05 -28.47
C ALA A 507 -8.49 1.73 -28.70
N ALA A 508 -9.39 1.62 -27.74
CA ALA A 508 -10.72 2.24 -27.75
C ALA A 508 -10.83 3.38 -26.75
N ALA A 509 -11.82 4.25 -26.90
CA ALA A 509 -12.06 5.36 -25.97
C ALA A 509 -12.16 4.89 -24.50
N ARG A 510 -12.86 3.79 -24.26
CA ARG A 510 -12.99 3.20 -22.92
C ARG A 510 -11.67 2.78 -22.27
N ASP A 511 -10.66 2.45 -23.07
CA ASP A 511 -9.35 2.06 -22.55
C ASP A 511 -8.65 3.28 -21.96
N TYR A 512 -8.74 4.44 -22.61
CA TYR A 512 -8.22 5.71 -22.10
C TYR A 512 -8.93 6.13 -20.80
N GLU A 513 -10.27 5.99 -20.75
CA GLU A 513 -11.06 6.25 -19.54
C GLU A 513 -10.62 5.32 -18.40
N PHE A 514 -10.45 4.01 -18.67
CA PHE A 514 -10.01 3.01 -17.72
C PHE A 514 -8.63 3.35 -17.11
N HIS A 515 -7.65 3.72 -17.95
CA HIS A 515 -6.32 4.07 -17.48
C HIS A 515 -6.29 5.42 -16.74
N ALA A 516 -7.06 6.40 -17.16
CA ALA A 516 -7.18 7.68 -16.48
C ALA A 516 -7.78 7.50 -15.07
N LEU A 517 -8.84 6.69 -14.93
CA LEU A 517 -9.46 6.37 -13.63
C LEU A 517 -8.52 5.64 -12.67
N ARG A 518 -7.50 4.93 -13.19
CA ARG A 518 -6.53 4.15 -12.41
C ARG A 518 -5.16 4.82 -12.31
N THR A 519 -5.08 6.13 -12.48
CA THR A 519 -3.81 6.86 -12.31
C THR A 519 -3.29 6.68 -10.88
N PRO A 520 -2.06 6.16 -10.68
CA PRO A 520 -1.50 5.93 -9.36
C PRO A 520 -1.47 7.19 -8.49
N GLY A 521 -1.76 7.04 -7.20
CA GLY A 521 -1.73 8.11 -6.21
C GLY A 521 -2.90 9.11 -6.28
N LEU A 522 -3.75 9.06 -7.30
CA LEU A 522 -4.85 10.02 -7.50
C LEU A 522 -6.24 9.42 -7.17
N ARG A 523 -7.16 10.30 -6.85
CA ARG A 523 -8.61 10.04 -6.74
C ARG A 523 -9.30 10.65 -7.94
N VAL A 524 -9.55 9.84 -8.97
CA VAL A 524 -10.24 10.26 -10.19
C VAL A 524 -11.71 9.85 -10.11
N ALA A 525 -12.61 10.81 -9.94
CA ALA A 525 -14.06 10.55 -9.87
C ALA A 525 -14.68 10.24 -11.22
N GLY A 526 -14.06 10.73 -12.32
CA GLY A 526 -14.55 10.48 -13.66
C GLY A 526 -13.54 10.80 -14.73
N ALA A 527 -13.66 10.10 -15.84
CA ALA A 527 -12.87 10.36 -17.04
C ALA A 527 -13.72 10.12 -18.29
N ARG A 528 -13.56 10.97 -19.31
CA ARG A 528 -14.20 10.83 -20.59
C ARG A 528 -13.19 11.01 -21.72
N ALA A 529 -12.99 9.99 -22.51
CA ALA A 529 -12.13 10.07 -23.69
C ALA A 529 -12.91 10.63 -24.90
N ILE A 530 -12.32 11.61 -25.54
CA ILE A 530 -12.90 12.32 -26.68
C ILE A 530 -11.96 12.10 -27.88
N PRO A 531 -12.25 11.15 -28.76
CA PRO A 531 -11.46 10.90 -29.95
C PRO A 531 -11.52 12.08 -30.94
N ASP A 532 -10.45 12.28 -31.69
CA ASP A 532 -10.29 13.32 -32.71
C ASP A 532 -10.56 14.76 -32.18
N TYR A 533 -10.34 14.96 -30.89
CA TYR A 533 -10.60 16.23 -30.21
C TYR A 533 -9.34 16.84 -29.64
N ASP A 534 -9.09 18.10 -29.96
CA ASP A 534 -8.05 18.96 -29.38
C ASP A 534 -8.74 20.21 -28.78
N VAL A 535 -8.56 20.42 -27.51
CA VAL A 535 -9.15 21.57 -26.78
C VAL A 535 -8.77 22.92 -27.37
N ARG A 536 -7.62 23.00 -28.07
CA ARG A 536 -7.13 24.21 -28.73
C ARG A 536 -7.83 24.46 -30.07
N ARG A 537 -8.47 23.42 -30.65
CA ARG A 537 -9.16 23.43 -31.96
C ARG A 537 -10.58 22.88 -31.83
N LYS A 538 -11.35 23.40 -30.91
CA LYS A 538 -12.64 22.88 -30.44
C LYS A 538 -13.68 22.58 -31.53
N HIS A 539 -13.61 23.25 -32.65
CA HIS A 539 -14.58 23.11 -33.73
C HIS A 539 -14.05 22.33 -34.95
N GLN A 540 -12.87 21.75 -34.83
CA GLN A 540 -12.24 20.96 -35.92
C GLN A 540 -11.86 19.59 -35.40
N LYS A 541 -12.18 18.56 -36.19
CA LYS A 541 -11.67 17.21 -35.95
C LYS A 541 -10.16 17.22 -36.12
N THR A 542 -9.45 16.73 -35.09
CA THR A 542 -8.00 16.60 -35.11
C THR A 542 -7.66 15.10 -35.09
N PRO A 543 -7.42 14.47 -36.27
CA PRO A 543 -7.12 13.05 -36.34
C PRO A 543 -5.92 12.65 -35.50
N ALA A 544 -5.89 11.42 -35.02
CA ALA A 544 -4.83 10.86 -34.19
C ALA A 544 -4.57 11.63 -32.88
N CYS A 545 -5.59 12.30 -32.35
CA CYS A 545 -5.59 12.99 -31.06
C CYS A 545 -6.73 12.47 -30.19
N VAL A 546 -6.45 12.15 -28.93
CA VAL A 546 -7.45 11.78 -27.94
C VAL A 546 -7.25 12.69 -26.73
N SER A 547 -8.21 13.57 -26.48
CA SER A 547 -8.27 14.33 -25.24
C SER A 547 -9.10 13.58 -24.23
N VAL A 548 -8.61 13.48 -23.00
CA VAL A 548 -9.31 12.82 -21.89
C VAL A 548 -9.71 13.88 -20.87
N ALA A 549 -10.99 14.20 -20.81
CA ALA A 549 -11.55 15.09 -19.80
C ALA A 549 -11.61 14.34 -18.48
N VAL A 550 -10.97 14.90 -17.44
CA VAL A 550 -10.87 14.26 -16.13
C VAL A 550 -11.53 15.10 -15.05
N LEU A 551 -12.22 14.39 -14.15
CA LEU A 551 -12.91 14.94 -13.00
C LEU A 551 -12.22 14.42 -11.73
N PRO A 552 -11.62 15.28 -10.90
CA PRO A 552 -11.08 14.87 -9.62
C PRO A 552 -12.20 14.54 -8.63
N ALA A 553 -11.92 13.71 -7.65
CA ALA A 553 -12.82 13.52 -6.52
C ALA A 553 -12.63 14.68 -5.55
N GLY A 554 -13.72 15.27 -5.11
CA GLY A 554 -13.73 16.37 -4.14
C GLY A 554 -15.15 16.72 -3.74
N ASP A 555 -15.31 17.54 -2.68
CA ASP A 555 -16.62 17.94 -2.17
C ASP A 555 -17.07 19.29 -2.71
N GLU A 556 -16.32 19.89 -3.59
CA GLU A 556 -16.70 21.13 -4.25
C GLU A 556 -17.85 20.88 -5.24
N GLU A 557 -18.72 21.86 -5.39
CA GLU A 557 -19.80 21.75 -6.38
C GLU A 557 -19.27 21.67 -7.83
N THR A 558 -18.08 22.22 -8.06
CA THR A 558 -17.41 22.25 -9.37
C THR A 558 -15.92 21.90 -9.25
N PRO A 559 -15.56 20.65 -8.90
CA PRO A 559 -14.15 20.29 -8.71
C PRO A 559 -13.37 20.38 -10.03
N VAL A 560 -12.23 21.07 -10.00
CA VAL A 560 -11.36 21.29 -11.17
C VAL A 560 -9.97 20.76 -10.89
N PRO A 561 -9.40 19.92 -11.79
CA PRO A 561 -8.06 19.35 -11.61
C PRO A 561 -6.98 20.44 -11.75
N ASP A 562 -5.95 20.37 -10.90
CA ASP A 562 -4.77 21.22 -10.99
C ASP A 562 -3.78 20.73 -12.07
N ALA A 563 -2.71 21.49 -12.29
CA ALA A 563 -1.71 21.16 -13.31
C ALA A 563 -0.97 19.85 -12.99
N ARG A 564 -0.74 19.51 -11.71
CA ARG A 564 -0.03 18.28 -11.31
C ARG A 564 -0.89 17.05 -11.54
N PHE A 565 -2.16 17.13 -11.21
CA PHE A 565 -3.13 16.07 -11.48
C PHE A 565 -3.20 15.78 -12.98
N LEU A 566 -3.36 16.81 -13.82
CA LEU A 566 -3.39 16.67 -15.26
C LEU A 566 -2.08 16.09 -15.81
N ALA A 567 -0.93 16.50 -15.26
CA ALA A 567 0.36 15.96 -15.64
C ALA A 567 0.50 14.48 -15.26
N ALA A 568 0.04 14.07 -14.08
CA ALA A 568 0.08 12.68 -13.62
C ALA A 568 -0.82 11.79 -14.49
N VAL A 569 -2.05 12.22 -14.79
CA VAL A 569 -2.95 11.49 -15.71
C VAL A 569 -2.36 11.43 -17.11
N SER A 570 -1.82 12.54 -17.63
CA SER A 570 -1.19 12.56 -18.97
C SER A 570 -0.01 11.60 -19.06
N ARG A 571 0.83 11.51 -18.02
CA ARG A 571 1.95 10.56 -17.92
C ARG A 571 1.45 9.11 -17.94
N GLN A 572 0.40 8.81 -17.20
CA GLN A 572 -0.22 7.47 -17.20
C GLN A 572 -0.76 7.11 -18.60
N LEU A 573 -1.44 8.04 -19.26
CA LEU A 573 -1.96 7.84 -20.62
C LEU A 573 -0.83 7.66 -21.64
N GLU A 574 0.28 8.40 -21.51
CA GLU A 574 1.45 8.28 -22.38
C GLU A 574 2.08 6.88 -22.33
N ARG A 575 2.10 6.23 -21.16
CA ARG A 575 2.57 4.84 -21.00
C ARG A 575 1.68 3.81 -21.71
N CYS A 576 0.39 4.12 -21.87
CA CYS A 576 -0.63 3.17 -22.34
C CYS A 576 -1.11 3.45 -23.76
N ARG A 577 -0.89 4.64 -24.31
CA ARG A 577 -1.37 5.05 -25.64
C ARG A 577 -0.86 4.16 -26.77
N SER A 578 -1.59 4.11 -27.85
CA SER A 578 -1.14 3.51 -29.10
C SER A 578 -0.09 4.40 -29.80
N ILE A 579 0.77 3.78 -30.59
CA ILE A 579 1.76 4.48 -31.40
C ILE A 579 1.04 5.48 -32.34
N CYS A 580 1.61 6.65 -32.51
CA CYS A 580 1.10 7.74 -33.35
C CYS A 580 -0.21 8.41 -32.86
N ILE A 581 -0.74 8.05 -31.69
CA ILE A 581 -1.84 8.77 -31.06
C ILE A 581 -1.28 9.79 -30.06
N ARG A 582 -1.66 11.05 -30.20
CA ARG A 582 -1.38 12.08 -29.20
C ARG A 582 -2.45 12.03 -28.13
N THR A 583 -2.04 11.98 -26.86
CA THR A 583 -2.96 12.00 -25.73
C THR A 583 -2.71 13.23 -24.86
N GLU A 584 -3.78 13.78 -24.33
CA GLU A 584 -3.72 14.91 -23.39
C GLU A 584 -4.86 14.78 -22.39
N ALA A 585 -4.51 14.87 -21.07
CA ALA A 585 -5.54 15.03 -20.05
C ALA A 585 -5.95 16.50 -19.99
N ILE A 586 -7.25 16.75 -20.01
CA ILE A 586 -7.83 18.09 -19.96
C ILE A 586 -8.77 18.20 -18.77
N PRO A 587 -8.92 19.40 -18.16
CA PRO A 587 -9.91 19.60 -17.12
C PRO A 587 -11.30 19.53 -17.69
N VAL A 588 -12.25 19.00 -16.91
CA VAL A 588 -13.68 19.19 -17.20
C VAL A 588 -14.03 20.68 -17.12
N ARG A 589 -14.96 21.11 -17.94
CA ARG A 589 -15.55 22.45 -17.89
C ARG A 589 -16.96 22.35 -17.33
N TYR A 590 -17.46 23.44 -16.79
CA TYR A 590 -18.81 23.51 -16.27
C TYR A 590 -19.63 24.50 -17.11
N ALA A 591 -20.88 24.12 -17.39
CA ALA A 591 -21.88 24.98 -18.02
C ALA A 591 -23.01 25.22 -17.03
N GLU A 592 -23.26 26.45 -16.69
CA GLU A 592 -24.32 26.82 -15.74
C GLU A 592 -25.71 26.62 -16.35
N MET A 593 -26.60 26.01 -15.56
CA MET A 593 -28.01 25.84 -15.94
C MET A 593 -28.98 26.21 -14.83
N ALA A 594 -30.20 26.53 -15.25
CA ALA A 594 -31.35 26.72 -14.37
C ALA A 594 -32.42 25.66 -14.67
N VAL A 595 -33.03 25.17 -13.60
CA VAL A 595 -34.18 24.25 -13.67
C VAL A 595 -35.39 24.90 -13.03
N SER A 596 -36.49 24.97 -13.77
CA SER A 596 -37.77 25.40 -13.25
C SER A 596 -38.77 24.26 -13.27
N VAL A 597 -39.31 23.93 -12.10
CA VAL A 597 -40.26 22.82 -11.92
C VAL A 597 -41.55 23.36 -11.35
N ARG A 598 -42.69 23.03 -11.99
CA ARG A 598 -44.02 23.19 -11.45
C ARG A 598 -44.66 21.83 -11.28
N LEU A 599 -45.12 21.54 -10.06
CA LEU A 599 -45.64 20.22 -9.72
C LEU A 599 -46.83 20.27 -8.77
N TRP A 600 -47.61 19.21 -8.82
CA TRP A 600 -48.63 18.87 -7.86
C TRP A 600 -48.05 17.95 -6.78
N ALA A 601 -48.24 18.28 -5.51
CA ALA A 601 -47.73 17.50 -4.42
C ALA A 601 -48.79 17.35 -3.30
N GLU A 602 -48.57 16.35 -2.44
CA GLU A 602 -49.36 16.11 -1.26
C GLU A 602 -49.29 17.28 -0.26
N LYS A 603 -50.33 17.41 0.58
CA LYS A 603 -50.39 18.45 1.58
C LYS A 603 -49.24 18.31 2.59
N GLY A 604 -48.43 19.36 2.74
CA GLY A 604 -47.24 19.35 3.61
C GLY A 604 -45.94 18.91 2.92
N PHE A 605 -45.94 18.74 1.61
CA PHE A 605 -44.74 18.44 0.85
C PHE A 605 -43.72 19.61 0.91
N ARG A 606 -42.46 19.28 1.12
CA ARG A 606 -41.35 20.26 1.20
C ARG A 606 -40.69 20.45 -0.16
N GLN A 607 -40.58 21.68 -0.63
CA GLN A 607 -39.95 22.03 -1.91
C GLN A 607 -38.45 21.66 -1.92
N GLU A 608 -37.79 21.76 -0.75
CA GLU A 608 -36.36 21.44 -0.56
C GLU A 608 -36.02 20.01 -1.00
N ARG A 609 -36.95 19.06 -0.89
CA ARG A 609 -36.75 17.69 -1.37
C ARG A 609 -36.54 17.60 -2.88
N VAL A 610 -37.22 18.47 -3.64
CA VAL A 610 -37.03 18.53 -5.10
C VAL A 610 -35.70 19.18 -5.42
N GLU A 611 -35.31 20.20 -4.68
CA GLU A 611 -34.00 20.85 -4.84
C GLU A 611 -32.86 19.88 -4.55
N GLU A 612 -32.95 19.15 -3.45
CA GLU A 612 -31.97 18.10 -3.09
C GLU A 612 -31.87 17.00 -4.17
N ALA A 613 -33.02 16.53 -4.66
CA ALA A 613 -33.04 15.52 -5.72
C ALA A 613 -32.45 16.04 -7.03
N LEU A 614 -32.70 17.30 -7.38
CA LEU A 614 -32.09 17.94 -8.55
C LEU A 614 -30.57 18.12 -8.37
N ARG A 615 -30.12 18.56 -7.22
CA ARG A 615 -28.68 18.68 -6.90
C ARG A 615 -27.99 17.32 -6.96
N ALA A 616 -28.61 16.28 -6.38
CA ALA A 616 -28.10 14.90 -6.46
C ALA A 616 -28.07 14.36 -7.90
N PHE A 617 -29.07 14.70 -8.71
CA PHE A 617 -29.13 14.29 -10.13
C PHE A 617 -28.03 14.95 -10.95
N PHE A 618 -27.74 16.23 -10.75
CA PHE A 618 -26.71 16.98 -11.46
C PHE A 618 -25.36 17.02 -10.76
N ALA A 619 -25.19 16.26 -9.68
CA ALA A 619 -23.89 16.16 -9.03
C ALA A 619 -22.80 15.74 -10.04
N PRO A 620 -21.61 16.34 -9.98
CA PRO A 620 -20.52 16.04 -10.93
C PRO A 620 -20.07 14.58 -10.80
N ARG A 621 -20.22 13.83 -11.89
CA ARG A 621 -19.82 12.43 -12.00
C ARG A 621 -19.25 12.18 -13.38
N GLY A 622 -18.41 11.17 -13.54
CA GLY A 622 -17.80 10.81 -14.82
C GLY A 622 -18.80 10.61 -15.95
N GLU A 623 -19.92 9.98 -15.65
CA GLU A 623 -21.02 9.74 -16.61
C GLU A 623 -21.71 11.02 -17.11
N ARG A 624 -21.53 12.14 -16.39
CA ARG A 624 -22.11 13.45 -16.73
C ARG A 624 -21.23 14.28 -17.65
N ILE A 625 -19.99 13.88 -17.88
CA ILE A 625 -19.08 14.58 -18.79
C ILE A 625 -19.62 14.44 -20.24
N GLY A 626 -19.98 15.57 -20.87
CA GLY A 626 -20.55 15.61 -22.20
C GLY A 626 -21.96 15.02 -22.30
N ALA A 627 -22.65 14.81 -21.19
CA ALA A 627 -23.97 14.19 -21.17
C ALA A 627 -25.08 15.21 -21.46
N LEU A 628 -26.08 14.74 -22.18
CA LEU A 628 -27.34 15.46 -22.40
C LEU A 628 -28.13 15.51 -21.09
N ALA A 629 -28.68 16.68 -20.73
CA ALA A 629 -29.73 16.75 -19.74
C ALA A 629 -31.09 16.50 -20.41
N ASP A 630 -31.51 15.26 -20.34
CA ASP A 630 -32.78 14.79 -20.88
C ASP A 630 -33.93 15.21 -19.95
N ARG A 631 -34.81 16.02 -20.47
CA ARG A 631 -35.98 16.54 -19.75
C ARG A 631 -36.93 15.42 -19.33
N ASP A 632 -37.15 14.43 -20.18
CA ASP A 632 -38.11 13.36 -19.90
C ASP A 632 -37.55 12.39 -18.87
N ALA A 633 -36.24 12.08 -18.91
CA ALA A 633 -35.56 11.31 -17.89
C ALA A 633 -35.60 12.01 -16.52
N LEU A 634 -35.39 13.32 -16.50
CA LEU A 634 -35.48 14.13 -15.28
C LEU A 634 -36.90 14.16 -14.72
N THR A 635 -37.91 14.32 -15.60
CA THR A 635 -39.33 14.25 -15.22
C THR A 635 -39.66 12.92 -14.58
N ALA A 636 -39.24 11.81 -15.20
CA ALA A 636 -39.44 10.47 -14.64
C ALA A 636 -38.72 10.26 -13.29
N ALA A 637 -37.55 10.85 -13.09
CA ALA A 637 -36.83 10.79 -11.82
C ALA A 637 -37.54 11.56 -10.70
N LEU A 638 -38.02 12.77 -11.00
CA LEU A 638 -38.75 13.59 -10.03
C LEU A 638 -40.14 13.04 -9.69
N GLN A 639 -40.80 12.36 -10.65
CA GLN A 639 -42.10 11.70 -10.39
C GLN A 639 -42.01 10.54 -9.40
N LYS A 640 -40.82 9.94 -9.22
CA LYS A 640 -40.58 8.86 -8.23
C LYS A 640 -40.42 9.37 -6.80
N LEU A 641 -40.31 10.68 -6.60
CA LEU A 641 -40.14 11.23 -5.26
C LEU A 641 -41.43 11.05 -4.43
N PRO A 642 -41.34 10.56 -3.19
CA PRO A 642 -42.50 10.38 -2.32
C PRO A 642 -43.18 11.71 -2.05
N GLY A 643 -44.49 11.79 -2.33
CA GLY A 643 -45.32 12.99 -2.15
C GLY A 643 -45.46 13.89 -3.39
N VAL A 644 -44.76 13.55 -4.49
CA VAL A 644 -45.00 14.17 -5.81
C VAL A 644 -46.14 13.47 -6.51
N LEU A 645 -47.23 14.17 -6.83
CA LEU A 645 -48.39 13.60 -7.49
C LEU A 645 -48.25 13.68 -9.02
N GLN A 646 -47.87 14.84 -9.54
CA GLN A 646 -47.68 15.05 -10.97
C GLN A 646 -46.77 16.23 -11.24
N ILE A 647 -45.94 16.15 -12.27
CA ILE A 647 -45.17 17.28 -12.78
C ILE A 647 -45.98 17.96 -13.88
N GLU A 648 -46.32 19.23 -13.67
CA GLU A 648 -47.08 20.04 -14.61
C GLU A 648 -46.18 20.62 -15.71
N LYS A 649 -45.00 21.12 -15.29
CA LYS A 649 -44.05 21.75 -16.20
C LYS A 649 -42.63 21.57 -15.69
N LEU A 650 -41.74 21.18 -16.58
CA LEU A 650 -40.29 21.15 -16.36
C LEU A 650 -39.59 21.90 -17.49
N GLU A 651 -38.80 22.90 -17.13
CA GLU A 651 -38.02 23.70 -18.06
C GLU A 651 -36.56 23.67 -17.66
N LEU A 652 -35.71 23.35 -18.65
CA LEU A 652 -34.27 23.43 -18.55
C LEU A 652 -33.78 24.64 -19.34
N ARG A 653 -32.90 25.45 -18.76
CA ARG A 653 -32.36 26.63 -19.44
C ARG A 653 -30.88 26.77 -19.17
N GLY A 654 -30.08 26.89 -20.21
CA GLY A 654 -28.67 27.26 -20.11
C GLY A 654 -28.52 28.73 -19.70
N LEU A 655 -27.61 29.02 -18.80
CA LEU A 655 -27.31 30.35 -18.32
C LEU A 655 -26.06 30.96 -18.98
N ASP A 656 -25.28 30.15 -19.66
CA ASP A 656 -24.05 30.57 -20.32
C ASP A 656 -24.03 30.10 -21.79
N GLN A 657 -22.96 30.41 -22.53
CA GLN A 657 -22.80 30.09 -23.95
C GLN A 657 -22.23 28.67 -24.16
N ASN A 658 -22.01 27.89 -23.10
CA ASN A 658 -21.41 26.54 -23.18
C ASN A 658 -22.48 25.44 -23.27
N SER A 659 -23.75 25.78 -23.17
CA SER A 659 -24.90 24.88 -23.30
C SER A 659 -25.79 25.26 -24.46
N TYR A 660 -26.37 24.27 -25.12
CA TYR A 660 -27.23 24.44 -26.29
C TYR A 660 -28.57 23.76 -26.04
N GLN A 661 -29.67 24.46 -26.28
CA GLN A 661 -30.99 23.87 -26.14
C GLN A 661 -31.43 23.17 -27.39
N THR A 662 -31.90 21.92 -27.25
CA THR A 662 -32.47 21.16 -28.36
C THR A 662 -33.91 21.59 -28.64
N ALA A 663 -34.47 21.23 -29.82
CA ALA A 663 -35.86 21.47 -30.15
C ALA A 663 -36.84 20.74 -29.20
N ALA A 664 -36.41 19.67 -28.54
CA ALA A 664 -37.17 18.93 -27.52
C ALA A 664 -37.14 19.58 -26.14
N GLY A 665 -36.34 20.63 -25.96
CA GLY A 665 -36.18 21.33 -24.69
C GLY A 665 -35.10 20.75 -23.76
N ASP A 666 -34.31 19.78 -24.25
CA ASP A 666 -33.16 19.25 -23.54
C ASP A 666 -31.97 20.21 -23.61
N LEU A 667 -30.99 20.06 -22.72
CA LEU A 667 -29.72 20.78 -22.79
C LEU A 667 -28.59 19.85 -23.17
N THR A 668 -27.84 20.21 -24.21
CA THR A 668 -26.59 19.55 -24.62
C THR A 668 -25.39 20.45 -24.36
N VAL A 669 -24.23 19.86 -24.16
CA VAL A 669 -22.96 20.55 -23.87
C VAL A 669 -21.85 20.01 -24.76
N MET A 670 -20.71 20.67 -24.74
CA MET A 670 -19.49 20.14 -25.38
C MET A 670 -19.04 18.85 -24.70
N PRO A 671 -18.33 17.97 -25.42
CA PRO A 671 -17.93 16.64 -24.90
C PRO A 671 -17.09 16.65 -23.62
N ASP A 672 -16.41 17.75 -23.31
CA ASP A 672 -15.56 17.96 -22.15
C ASP A 672 -16.25 18.77 -21.03
N THR A 673 -17.56 18.94 -21.09
CA THR A 673 -18.32 19.86 -20.23
C THR A 673 -19.35 19.10 -19.41
N ILE A 674 -19.53 19.50 -18.15
CA ILE A 674 -20.59 19.03 -17.22
C ILE A 674 -21.59 20.16 -17.01
N LEU A 675 -22.88 19.84 -17.00
CA LEU A 675 -23.93 20.77 -16.61
C LEU A 675 -23.93 20.95 -15.10
N HIS A 676 -23.78 22.20 -14.64
CA HIS A 676 -23.83 22.59 -13.24
C HIS A 676 -25.13 23.31 -12.92
N LEU A 677 -25.84 22.87 -11.88
CA LEU A 677 -27.12 23.41 -11.48
C LEU A 677 -26.95 24.68 -10.63
N ALA A 678 -26.90 25.82 -11.29
CA ALA A 678 -26.72 27.14 -10.62
C ALA A 678 -28.01 27.70 -10.00
N ARG A 679 -29.17 27.43 -10.61
CA ARG A 679 -30.45 27.94 -10.10
C ARG A 679 -31.54 26.90 -10.17
N VAL A 680 -32.31 26.80 -9.09
CA VAL A 680 -33.52 25.96 -9.00
C VAL A 680 -34.71 26.84 -8.66
N SER A 681 -35.81 26.62 -9.33
CA SER A 681 -37.11 27.27 -9.05
C SER A 681 -38.17 26.19 -8.96
N VAL A 682 -38.69 25.94 -7.77
CA VAL A 682 -39.76 24.97 -7.52
C VAL A 682 -41.02 25.73 -7.16
N SER A 683 -42.12 25.47 -7.85
CA SER A 683 -43.44 26.03 -7.56
C SER A 683 -44.49 24.91 -7.42
N LEU A 684 -45.27 25.00 -6.33
CA LEU A 684 -46.38 24.08 -6.13
C LEU A 684 -47.63 24.66 -6.81
N SER A 685 -48.25 23.87 -7.65
CA SER A 685 -49.52 24.22 -8.26
C SER A 685 -50.64 24.19 -7.19
N LYS A 686 -51.41 25.24 -7.11
CA LYS A 686 -52.55 25.30 -6.17
C LYS A 686 -53.68 24.42 -6.71
N ASP A 687 -54.27 23.65 -5.82
CA ASP A 687 -55.38 22.75 -6.07
C ASP A 687 -56.44 23.38 -7.01
N ARG A 688 -56.73 22.69 -8.11
CA ARG A 688 -58.03 22.86 -8.77
C ARG A 688 -59.02 22.03 -7.95
N ARG A 689 -59.85 22.75 -7.17
CA ARG A 689 -61.05 22.14 -6.61
C ARG A 689 -61.90 21.51 -7.69
#